data_bf655f9d3cbd9e91b9fcabc2c7df224a
#
_entry.id   bf655f9d3cbd9e91b9fcabc2c7df224a
#
_cell.length_a   1.000
_cell.length_b   1.000
_cell.length_c   1.000
_cell.angle_alpha   90.00
_cell.angle_beta   90.00
_cell.angle_gamma   90.00
#
_symmetry.space_group_name_H-M   'P 1'
#
loop_
_entity.id
_entity.type
_entity.pdbx_description
1 polymer ?
#
loop_
_entity_poly.entity_id
_entity_poly.type
_entity_poly.pdbx_seq_one_letter_code
_entity_poly.pdbx_strand_id
1 'polypeptide(L)'
;MLFTACAVGFAAYADQKYFQVSGTVTEYGTELPVIGAAVRLGEDYLWTTTDIDGKFALDKVQPGEYVLEVSCLGYVTVSVSVDVRKDMEGIAITLHESSLALDEVVVTAQRAKDGLGTSHTLGRDALNHLQLSNMTDVAALLPGGKTVNPDLTTENTFSLREGGSTLGNSAFGTAVEVDGVRLGNNASFGAMNGVDTRSVAVDNIESVEVMTGVPSAEYGDLNSGMVRIRTKKGRTPVNVAFTVNPRTYQTSVSKGIDLQDDNGVLNVSAEWARAVKKQVSPYQSYTRSGLTLNYSNNFAYGLRFEAGLSGNLGGMDSKDDPDAFTGEYEKARDNAFRGNTSLTWLLNRSWITSLSLDASASFHDNLQTYHRFESYGSQQPAVHSEKEGYFLADRLPLTFFSDQVTDSKELDFAASLKYNWHRRWDEVKSSLKAGVQWKASGNVGQGEFYKDPSLAANGYRPRPYTDYPFMHNLSAYVEEHLTLPVAETTLEVTAGMRMENVFISNSLYTNKTTFSPRFNAKWKLAEGFALRGGWGVTEKLPSYYILYPKQEYRDIQSFGFSYGDGASYVYYTQPYTVRYNPDLKWQRNNNSEFGIDAAFLGTKLSLVGFYNVTKNPYNFLDIYDPFSYDILQRPEGFEMPSEPQIKVDSQTGMVWLRGGDDQYWTPMDVKVTDRTFVRSTQQNNGADISRAGAELIVEFPEIAPLRTTFRMDASYTYTRYVNDQLSAYYQTGWSHTTLPDRSYQYVGIYANGGGGNAVVNGRLTHNLDANITAITHIPQVRLIVTCRLEMSLLRRSRNLSVYDGKDYAFTVSETGKTPTGGDIHAGDSYTAVYPVAYMDLDGKVHPITDAQAADPDFASLILKSANVYTFAMDGYGPYMSANLSITKEIGDHVSLSFFANNFTNSRPYVRSIATGVGAIFTPAFYYGLTCRLKF
;
A
#
# COMPACT_ATOMS: atom_id res chain seq x y z
N MET A 1 7.97 12.60 35.68
CA MET A 1 7.39 13.85 36.23
C MET A 1 6.14 14.37 35.48
N LEU A 2 5.67 13.73 34.43
CA LEU A 2 4.39 14.09 33.74
C LEU A 2 3.20 13.20 34.15
N PHE A 3 3.43 12.13 34.89
CA PHE A 3 2.37 11.23 35.37
C PHE A 3 1.78 11.62 36.73
N THR A 4 2.34 12.61 37.40
CA THR A 4 1.89 13.04 38.74
C THR A 4 0.96 14.26 38.71
N ALA A 5 0.73 14.88 37.56
CA ALA A 5 -0.19 16.03 37.42
C ALA A 5 -1.65 15.64 37.17
N CYS A 6 -1.97 14.39 36.87
CA CYS A 6 -3.35 13.92 36.64
C CYS A 6 -4.10 13.47 37.92
N ALA A 7 -3.47 13.49 39.09
CA ALA A 7 -4.07 12.96 40.33
C ALA A 7 -4.62 14.01 41.30
N VAL A 8 -4.64 15.29 40.93
CA VAL A 8 -5.17 16.36 41.80
C VAL A 8 -6.34 17.07 41.13
N GLY A 9 -7.48 16.42 41.08
CA GLY A 9 -8.71 16.99 40.51
C GLY A 9 -9.99 16.32 40.97
N PHE A 10 -9.96 15.54 42.06
CA PHE A 10 -11.17 14.99 42.66
C PHE A 10 -11.63 15.82 43.87
N ALA A 11 -12.13 17.02 43.60
CA ALA A 11 -13.00 17.68 44.56
C ALA A 11 -13.62 18.96 43.94
N ALA A 12 -14.78 18.83 43.40
CA ALA A 12 -15.92 19.75 43.47
C ALA A 12 -17.06 19.22 42.58
N TYR A 13 -17.93 18.41 43.13
CA TYR A 13 -19.25 18.16 42.55
C TYR A 13 -20.06 19.44 42.72
N ALA A 14 -19.96 20.38 41.80
CA ALA A 14 -21.00 21.34 41.54
C ALA A 14 -22.08 20.60 40.72
N ASP A 15 -23.33 20.74 41.14
CA ASP A 15 -24.50 20.21 40.46
C ASP A 15 -24.55 20.86 39.07
N GLN A 16 -24.04 20.16 38.05
CA GLN A 16 -23.95 20.68 36.70
C GLN A 16 -25.35 20.58 36.08
N LYS A 17 -25.91 21.73 35.75
CA LYS A 17 -27.22 21.78 35.01
C LYS A 17 -26.95 21.25 33.59
N TYR A 18 -27.75 20.31 33.17
CA TYR A 18 -27.77 19.79 31.81
C TYR A 18 -29.10 20.20 31.18
N PHE A 19 -29.06 20.42 29.86
CA PHE A 19 -30.23 20.84 29.08
C PHE A 19 -30.46 19.86 27.95
N GLN A 20 -31.65 19.91 27.38
CA GLN A 20 -32.04 19.19 26.17
C GLN A 20 -32.01 20.16 24.98
N VAL A 21 -31.48 19.70 23.85
CA VAL A 21 -31.57 20.39 22.56
C VAL A 21 -32.34 19.50 21.61
N SER A 22 -33.50 19.93 21.15
CA SER A 22 -34.35 19.15 20.26
C SER A 22 -34.90 19.99 19.11
N GLY A 23 -35.22 19.32 18.01
CA GLY A 23 -35.71 19.99 16.82
C GLY A 23 -36.20 19.02 15.74
N THR A 24 -36.43 19.57 14.56
CA THR A 24 -36.91 18.81 13.40
C THR A 24 -36.07 19.18 12.17
N VAL A 25 -35.69 18.18 11.38
CA VAL A 25 -34.97 18.34 10.11
C VAL A 25 -35.92 18.01 8.97
N THR A 26 -36.09 18.95 8.05
CA THR A 26 -36.98 18.80 6.89
C THR A 26 -36.23 19.09 5.60
N GLU A 27 -36.74 18.57 4.50
CA GLU A 27 -36.21 18.84 3.14
C GLU A 27 -36.79 20.14 2.61
N TYR A 28 -35.96 20.95 1.98
CA TYR A 28 -36.38 22.19 1.36
C TYR A 28 -37.35 21.96 0.18
N GLY A 29 -38.45 22.64 0.16
CA GLY A 29 -39.42 22.62 -0.92
C GLY A 29 -40.51 21.55 -0.80
N THR A 30 -40.24 20.41 -0.17
CA THR A 30 -41.18 19.32 0.06
C THR A 30 -41.71 19.31 1.49
N GLU A 31 -40.96 19.93 2.41
CA GLU A 31 -41.22 19.89 3.87
C GLU A 31 -41.28 18.47 4.45
N LEU A 32 -40.87 17.45 3.69
CA LEU A 32 -40.81 16.07 4.14
C LEU A 32 -39.71 15.90 5.22
N PRO A 33 -39.95 15.05 6.24
CA PRO A 33 -38.93 14.77 7.24
C PRO A 33 -37.69 14.11 6.63
N VAL A 34 -36.50 14.61 7.01
CA VAL A 34 -35.24 13.97 6.64
C VAL A 34 -34.88 12.96 7.71
N ILE A 35 -35.03 11.68 7.39
CA ILE A 35 -34.82 10.55 8.29
C ILE A 35 -33.36 10.16 8.31
N GLY A 36 -32.82 9.88 9.50
CA GLY A 36 -31.42 9.40 9.65
C GLY A 36 -30.38 10.49 9.41
N ALA A 37 -30.74 11.78 9.38
CA ALA A 37 -29.77 12.85 9.35
C ALA A 37 -28.92 12.85 10.63
N ALA A 38 -27.62 12.89 10.49
CA ALA A 38 -26.71 13.01 11.62
C ALA A 38 -26.76 14.45 12.16
N VAL A 39 -27.07 14.59 13.42
CA VAL A 39 -27.14 15.87 14.15
C VAL A 39 -26.01 15.87 15.18
N ARG A 40 -25.03 16.74 15.01
CA ARG A 40 -23.86 16.86 15.87
C ARG A 40 -23.84 18.19 16.57
N LEU A 41 -23.50 18.20 17.85
CA LEU A 41 -23.40 19.40 18.65
C LEU A 41 -21.95 19.60 19.10
N GLY A 42 -21.27 20.63 18.57
CA GLY A 42 -19.86 20.87 18.81
C GLY A 42 -19.00 19.68 18.35
N GLU A 43 -17.83 19.90 17.87
CA GLU A 43 -16.89 18.92 17.32
C GLU A 43 -16.96 17.55 18.05
N ASP A 44 -17.86 16.65 17.65
CA ASP A 44 -18.14 15.32 18.22
C ASP A 44 -18.49 15.28 19.74
N TYR A 45 -18.89 16.41 20.34
CA TYR A 45 -19.26 16.44 21.75
C TYR A 45 -20.49 15.59 22.05
N LEU A 46 -21.59 15.82 21.32
CA LEU A 46 -22.81 15.02 21.36
C LEU A 46 -23.36 14.88 19.95
N TRP A 47 -23.89 13.74 19.65
CA TRP A 47 -24.54 13.53 18.37
C TRP A 47 -25.75 12.61 18.53
N THR A 48 -26.71 12.75 17.61
CA THR A 48 -27.90 11.91 17.46
C THR A 48 -28.21 11.77 15.98
N THR A 49 -29.28 11.06 15.66
CA THR A 49 -29.85 11.06 14.31
C THR A 49 -31.33 11.39 14.39
N THR A 50 -31.84 11.89 13.27
CA THR A 50 -33.28 12.14 13.17
C THR A 50 -34.08 10.85 13.07
N ASP A 51 -35.25 10.82 13.71
CA ASP A 51 -36.26 9.75 13.63
C ASP A 51 -37.07 9.80 12.32
N ILE A 52 -38.12 8.99 12.24
CA ILE A 52 -39.02 8.92 11.08
C ILE A 52 -39.77 10.20 10.80
N ASP A 53 -40.04 11.02 11.83
CA ASP A 53 -40.65 12.33 11.72
C ASP A 53 -39.64 13.45 11.47
N GLY A 54 -38.35 13.10 11.25
CA GLY A 54 -37.25 14.06 11.12
C GLY A 54 -36.89 14.72 12.44
N LYS A 55 -37.40 14.27 13.60
CA LYS A 55 -37.12 14.85 14.90
C LYS A 55 -35.79 14.34 15.46
N PHE A 56 -35.10 15.20 16.19
CA PHE A 56 -33.88 14.85 16.94
C PHE A 56 -33.95 15.37 18.37
N ALA A 57 -33.30 14.67 19.28
CA ALA A 57 -33.10 15.14 20.64
C ALA A 57 -31.65 14.82 21.09
N LEU A 58 -31.00 15.80 21.68
CA LEU A 58 -29.73 15.70 22.34
C LEU A 58 -29.93 15.99 23.81
N ASP A 59 -29.89 14.94 24.64
CA ASP A 59 -30.06 15.05 26.08
C ASP A 59 -28.73 15.34 26.79
N LYS A 60 -28.81 15.97 27.93
CA LYS A 60 -27.70 16.25 28.83
C LYS A 60 -26.58 17.09 28.18
N VAL A 61 -26.99 18.12 27.46
CA VAL A 61 -26.10 19.13 26.92
C VAL A 61 -25.63 20.04 28.04
N GLN A 62 -24.36 20.29 28.16
CA GLN A 62 -23.82 21.28 29.09
C GLN A 62 -24.14 22.71 28.61
N PRO A 63 -24.29 23.70 29.51
CA PRO A 63 -24.48 25.08 29.08
C PRO A 63 -23.25 25.56 28.28
N GLY A 64 -23.52 26.29 27.20
CA GLY A 64 -22.45 26.87 26.36
C GLY A 64 -22.87 27.17 24.94
N GLU A 65 -22.01 27.83 24.22
CA GLU A 65 -22.18 28.08 22.79
C GLU A 65 -21.62 26.90 21.99
N TYR A 66 -22.40 26.44 21.04
CA TYR A 66 -22.08 25.30 20.20
C TYR A 66 -22.45 25.58 18.75
N VAL A 67 -21.84 24.87 17.84
CA VAL A 67 -22.32 24.72 16.48
C VAL A 67 -23.08 23.40 16.39
N LEU A 68 -24.34 23.48 16.02
CA LEU A 68 -25.20 22.34 15.69
C LEU A 68 -25.02 22.06 14.19
N GLU A 69 -24.36 20.98 13.85
CA GLU A 69 -24.15 20.55 12.47
C GLU A 69 -25.13 19.43 12.13
N VAL A 70 -25.84 19.58 11.03
CA VAL A 70 -26.77 18.57 10.51
C VAL A 70 -26.35 18.16 9.13
N SER A 71 -26.09 16.88 8.95
CA SER A 71 -25.67 16.30 7.69
C SER A 71 -26.50 15.07 7.34
N CYS A 72 -26.88 14.95 6.09
CA CYS A 72 -27.55 13.78 5.55
C CYS A 72 -27.05 13.49 4.14
N LEU A 73 -27.00 12.21 3.79
CA LEU A 73 -26.55 11.78 2.47
C LEU A 73 -27.45 12.35 1.37
N GLY A 74 -26.86 13.00 0.38
CA GLY A 74 -27.57 13.64 -0.72
C GLY A 74 -28.06 15.06 -0.42
N TYR A 75 -27.73 15.59 0.76
CA TYR A 75 -28.08 16.96 1.16
C TYR A 75 -26.82 17.77 1.49
N VAL A 76 -26.94 19.08 1.38
CA VAL A 76 -25.91 20.01 1.84
C VAL A 76 -25.93 20.07 3.36
N THR A 77 -24.77 19.92 3.99
CA THR A 77 -24.60 20.03 5.44
C THR A 77 -24.93 21.45 5.91
N VAL A 78 -25.77 21.56 6.92
CA VAL A 78 -26.19 22.83 7.54
C VAL A 78 -25.57 22.92 8.92
N SER A 79 -24.97 24.09 9.24
CA SER A 79 -24.40 24.40 10.55
C SER A 79 -25.12 25.60 11.16
N VAL A 80 -25.62 25.45 12.39
CA VAL A 80 -26.36 26.50 13.12
C VAL A 80 -25.69 26.74 14.46
N SER A 81 -25.37 27.99 14.78
CA SER A 81 -24.86 28.35 16.12
C SER A 81 -26.01 28.34 17.14
N VAL A 82 -25.82 27.66 18.26
CA VAL A 82 -26.81 27.54 19.34
C VAL A 82 -26.14 27.90 20.68
N ASP A 83 -26.81 28.74 21.49
CA ASP A 83 -26.36 29.08 22.85
C ASP A 83 -27.25 28.37 23.87
N VAL A 84 -26.76 27.27 24.42
CA VAL A 84 -27.49 26.38 25.31
C VAL A 84 -27.39 26.88 26.75
N ARG A 85 -28.38 27.61 27.24
CA ARG A 85 -28.49 28.07 28.65
C ARG A 85 -29.74 27.55 29.33
N LYS A 86 -30.65 26.96 28.56
CA LYS A 86 -31.92 26.32 28.97
C LYS A 86 -32.26 25.23 27.96
N ASP A 87 -33.27 24.43 28.25
CA ASP A 87 -33.80 23.50 27.26
C ASP A 87 -34.21 24.26 26.00
N MET A 88 -33.74 23.76 24.85
CA MET A 88 -34.04 24.31 23.53
C MET A 88 -34.85 23.31 22.76
N GLU A 89 -36.11 23.68 22.51
CA GLU A 89 -37.07 22.84 21.79
C GLU A 89 -37.46 23.51 20.46
N GLY A 90 -37.81 22.68 19.47
CA GLY A 90 -38.40 23.15 18.21
C GLY A 90 -37.40 23.83 17.27
N ILE A 91 -36.12 23.48 17.32
CA ILE A 91 -35.13 23.94 16.33
C ILE A 91 -35.52 23.38 14.97
N ALA A 92 -35.89 24.25 14.04
CA ALA A 92 -36.21 23.83 12.66
C ALA A 92 -34.99 23.97 11.78
N ILE A 93 -34.59 22.88 11.15
CA ILE A 93 -33.44 22.83 10.22
C ILE A 93 -33.97 22.31 8.89
N THR A 94 -33.65 23.04 7.83
CA THR A 94 -34.03 22.66 6.48
C THR A 94 -32.77 22.29 5.69
N LEU A 95 -32.75 21.09 5.13
CA LEU A 95 -31.66 20.62 4.28
C LEU A 95 -32.02 20.78 2.81
N HIS A 96 -31.10 21.26 2.03
CA HIS A 96 -31.19 21.31 0.56
C HIS A 96 -30.53 20.06 -0.04
N GLU A 97 -31.19 19.42 -0.99
CA GLU A 97 -30.53 18.37 -1.77
C GLU A 97 -29.30 18.91 -2.47
N SER A 98 -28.23 18.09 -2.46
CA SER A 98 -27.01 18.43 -3.21
C SER A 98 -27.29 18.45 -4.71
N SER A 99 -27.15 19.60 -5.33
CA SER A 99 -27.39 19.83 -6.75
C SER A 99 -26.47 20.95 -7.26
N LEU A 100 -26.10 20.89 -8.53
CA LEU A 100 -25.35 21.97 -9.20
C LEU A 100 -26.19 23.27 -9.35
N ALA A 101 -27.44 23.27 -8.94
CA ALA A 101 -28.25 24.49 -8.83
C ALA A 101 -27.89 25.35 -7.61
N LEU A 102 -27.17 24.78 -6.64
CA LEU A 102 -26.73 25.52 -5.44
C LEU A 102 -25.45 26.31 -5.74
N ASP A 103 -25.28 27.44 -5.05
CA ASP A 103 -24.11 28.30 -5.25
C ASP A 103 -22.80 27.70 -4.70
N GLU A 104 -22.87 26.74 -3.78
CA GLU A 104 -21.68 26.14 -3.15
C GLU A 104 -21.62 24.63 -3.43
N VAL A 105 -20.79 24.23 -4.42
CA VAL A 105 -20.49 22.82 -4.74
C VAL A 105 -18.97 22.60 -4.70
N VAL A 106 -18.53 21.64 -3.90
CA VAL A 106 -17.10 21.34 -3.69
C VAL A 106 -16.69 20.12 -4.51
N VAL A 107 -15.89 20.34 -5.55
CA VAL A 107 -15.40 19.28 -6.46
C VAL A 107 -13.89 19.03 -6.35
N THR A 108 -13.28 19.44 -5.24
CA THR A 108 -11.86 19.25 -4.96
C THR A 108 -11.65 18.58 -3.61
N ALA A 109 -10.46 18.01 -3.41
CA ALA A 109 -10.07 17.53 -2.09
C ALA A 109 -10.03 18.69 -1.10
N GLN A 110 -10.79 18.60 -0.02
CA GLN A 110 -10.78 19.56 1.08
C GLN A 110 -9.94 19.02 2.21
N ARG A 111 -9.30 19.90 2.94
CA ARG A 111 -8.67 19.52 4.18
C ARG A 111 -9.74 19.16 5.22
N ALA A 112 -9.53 18.06 5.95
CA ALA A 112 -10.46 17.69 7.02
C ALA A 112 -10.50 18.80 8.08
N LYS A 113 -11.73 19.22 8.46
CA LYS A 113 -11.94 20.34 9.39
C LYS A 113 -11.55 19.96 10.81
N ASP A 114 -11.73 18.69 11.17
CA ASP A 114 -11.66 18.19 12.55
C ASP A 114 -10.31 17.54 12.91
N GLY A 115 -9.38 17.42 11.96
CA GLY A 115 -8.07 16.80 12.17
C GLY A 115 -6.98 17.82 12.50
N LEU A 116 -6.20 17.59 13.57
CA LEU A 116 -4.99 18.38 13.84
C LEU A 116 -3.84 17.98 12.89
N GLY A 117 -3.75 16.68 12.53
CA GLY A 117 -2.83 16.17 11.51
C GLY A 117 -3.25 16.50 10.08
N THR A 118 -2.34 16.32 9.13
CA THR A 118 -2.63 16.55 7.72
C THR A 118 -3.50 15.45 7.15
N SER A 119 -4.75 15.76 6.81
CA SER A 119 -5.68 14.88 6.09
C SER A 119 -6.47 15.65 5.05
N HIS A 120 -6.89 14.94 4.00
CA HIS A 120 -7.67 15.45 2.88
C HIS A 120 -8.92 14.61 2.71
N THR A 121 -10.07 15.26 2.65
CA THR A 121 -11.37 14.60 2.44
C THR A 121 -11.92 14.95 1.07
N LEU A 122 -12.37 13.94 0.35
CA LEU A 122 -13.11 14.06 -0.89
C LEU A 122 -14.56 13.63 -0.62
N GLY A 123 -15.48 14.55 -0.76
CA GLY A 123 -16.92 14.28 -0.68
C GLY A 123 -17.46 13.76 -2.00
N ARG A 124 -18.74 13.38 -1.96
CA ARG A 124 -19.46 12.77 -3.07
C ARG A 124 -19.45 13.59 -4.36
N ASP A 125 -19.60 14.91 -4.25
CA ASP A 125 -19.66 15.77 -5.43
C ASP A 125 -18.33 15.77 -6.20
N ALA A 126 -17.21 15.78 -5.46
CA ALA A 126 -15.88 15.63 -6.06
C ALA A 126 -15.70 14.25 -6.72
N LEU A 127 -16.14 13.17 -6.05
CA LEU A 127 -16.06 11.81 -6.58
C LEU A 127 -16.91 11.63 -7.84
N ASN A 128 -18.13 12.18 -7.85
CA ASN A 128 -19.02 12.14 -9.01
C ASN A 128 -18.48 12.94 -10.21
N HIS A 129 -17.87 14.08 -9.95
CA HIS A 129 -17.30 14.94 -10.98
C HIS A 129 -16.04 14.34 -11.62
N LEU A 130 -15.23 13.61 -10.83
CA LEU A 130 -14.02 12.93 -11.29
C LEU A 130 -14.26 11.68 -12.12
N GLN A 131 -15.43 11.04 -11.95
CA GLN A 131 -15.78 9.79 -12.66
C GLN A 131 -14.74 8.67 -12.43
N LEU A 132 -14.47 8.35 -11.18
CA LEU A 132 -13.49 7.34 -10.78
C LEU A 132 -13.79 5.97 -11.39
N SER A 133 -12.78 5.28 -11.84
CA SER A 133 -12.84 3.86 -12.23
C SER A 133 -12.29 2.95 -11.13
N ASN A 134 -11.33 3.45 -10.37
CA ASN A 134 -10.77 2.78 -9.20
C ASN A 134 -10.48 3.78 -8.06
N MET A 135 -10.17 3.27 -6.89
CA MET A 135 -9.95 4.13 -5.72
C MET A 135 -8.66 4.93 -5.77
N THR A 136 -7.64 4.46 -6.45
CA THR A 136 -6.35 5.15 -6.54
C THR A 136 -6.41 6.43 -7.38
N ASP A 137 -7.47 6.58 -8.21
CA ASP A 137 -7.67 7.81 -9.00
C ASP A 137 -7.83 9.05 -8.11
N VAL A 138 -8.26 8.90 -6.83
CA VAL A 138 -8.36 10.02 -5.87
C VAL A 138 -7.00 10.64 -5.55
N ALA A 139 -5.90 9.90 -5.72
CA ALA A 139 -4.55 10.42 -5.48
C ALA A 139 -4.19 11.59 -6.40
N ALA A 140 -4.82 11.69 -7.57
CA ALA A 140 -4.65 12.82 -8.48
C ALA A 140 -5.08 14.17 -7.85
N LEU A 141 -6.00 14.17 -6.89
CA LEU A 141 -6.50 15.40 -6.23
C LEU A 141 -5.70 15.80 -4.99
N LEU A 142 -4.77 14.97 -4.54
CA LEU A 142 -3.85 15.34 -3.47
C LEU A 142 -2.84 16.38 -3.97
N PRO A 143 -2.20 17.17 -3.08
CA PRO A 143 -1.21 18.18 -3.49
C PRO A 143 -0.13 17.59 -4.39
N GLY A 144 0.08 18.17 -5.56
CA GLY A 144 1.04 17.69 -6.57
C GLY A 144 0.65 16.38 -7.27
N GLY A 145 -0.53 15.83 -6.99
CA GLY A 145 -1.01 14.60 -7.61
C GLY A 145 -1.16 14.71 -9.11
N LYS A 146 -0.98 13.61 -9.85
CA LYS A 146 -1.09 13.53 -11.30
C LYS A 146 -2.17 12.55 -11.72
N THR A 147 -2.90 12.93 -12.76
CA THR A 147 -3.91 12.08 -13.36
C THR A 147 -3.25 10.92 -14.13
N VAL A 148 -3.69 9.72 -13.84
CA VAL A 148 -3.33 8.50 -14.57
C VAL A 148 -4.57 8.00 -15.29
N ASN A 149 -4.40 7.47 -16.51
CA ASN A 149 -5.53 6.87 -17.22
C ASN A 149 -5.99 5.60 -16.48
N PRO A 150 -7.30 5.45 -16.22
CA PRO A 150 -7.82 4.31 -15.48
C PRO A 150 -7.43 2.97 -16.10
N ASP A 151 -6.97 2.03 -15.27
CA ASP A 151 -6.66 0.67 -15.67
C ASP A 151 -7.01 -0.30 -14.54
N LEU A 152 -8.05 -1.11 -14.72
CA LEU A 152 -8.45 -2.17 -13.79
C LEU A 152 -7.77 -3.52 -14.10
N THR A 153 -6.99 -3.62 -15.17
CA THR A 153 -6.28 -4.86 -15.51
C THR A 153 -4.95 -5.02 -14.79
N THR A 154 -4.51 -4.00 -14.04
CA THR A 154 -3.34 -4.02 -13.16
C THR A 154 -3.75 -3.78 -11.72
N GLU A 155 -2.93 -4.23 -10.76
CA GLU A 155 -3.15 -3.94 -9.34
C GLU A 155 -3.14 -2.44 -9.07
N ASN A 156 -4.06 -1.99 -8.23
CA ASN A 156 -4.23 -0.59 -7.87
C ASN A 156 -3.97 -0.39 -6.37
N THR A 157 -2.77 0.06 -6.01
CA THR A 157 -2.31 0.26 -4.64
C THR A 157 -2.03 1.72 -4.34
N PHE A 158 -2.33 2.15 -3.12
CA PHE A 158 -2.00 3.50 -2.65
C PHE A 158 -0.54 3.58 -2.20
N SER A 159 0.15 4.61 -2.66
CA SER A 159 1.46 5.02 -2.16
C SER A 159 1.44 6.50 -1.80
N LEU A 160 1.65 6.84 -0.54
CA LEU A 160 1.52 8.19 -0.02
C LEU A 160 2.90 8.81 0.27
N ARG A 161 3.12 10.07 -0.16
CA ARG A 161 4.37 10.83 0.04
C ARG A 161 5.65 10.07 -0.37
N GLU A 162 5.58 9.23 -1.41
CA GLU A 162 6.69 8.37 -1.83
C GLU A 162 7.74 9.10 -2.67
N GLY A 163 7.37 10.21 -3.28
CA GLY A 163 8.30 11.01 -4.09
C GLY A 163 8.79 10.29 -5.35
N GLY A 164 8.03 9.31 -5.87
CA GLY A 164 8.39 8.53 -7.06
C GLY A 164 9.49 7.48 -6.81
N SER A 165 9.74 7.13 -5.56
CA SER A 165 10.68 6.07 -5.18
C SER A 165 9.92 4.89 -4.60
N THR A 166 10.13 3.69 -5.16
CA THR A 166 9.59 2.42 -4.62
C THR A 166 10.34 1.94 -3.37
N LEU A 167 11.36 2.67 -2.94
CA LEU A 167 12.15 2.34 -1.77
C LEU A 167 11.33 2.43 -0.48
N GLY A 168 11.46 1.44 0.37
CA GLY A 168 10.91 1.40 1.71
C GLY A 168 9.46 0.99 1.81
N ASN A 169 8.93 0.33 0.79
CA ASN A 169 7.60 -0.30 0.85
C ASN A 169 6.48 0.63 1.36
N SER A 170 6.44 1.86 0.85
CA SER A 170 5.46 2.88 1.24
C SER A 170 4.03 2.39 1.01
N ALA A 171 3.78 1.71 -0.11
CA ALA A 171 2.49 1.10 -0.40
C ALA A 171 2.10 0.00 0.62
N PHE A 172 3.06 -0.86 1.02
CA PHE A 172 2.85 -1.86 2.07
C PHE A 172 2.46 -1.24 3.41
N GLY A 173 3.05 -0.09 3.73
CA GLY A 173 2.78 0.66 4.95
C GLY A 173 1.54 1.54 4.92
N THR A 174 0.88 1.71 3.77
CA THR A 174 -0.35 2.49 3.64
C THR A 174 -1.56 1.65 4.02
N ALA A 175 -2.30 2.15 5.00
CA ALA A 175 -3.53 1.52 5.47
C ALA A 175 -4.71 1.85 4.57
N VAL A 176 -5.52 0.87 4.20
CA VAL A 176 -6.81 1.10 3.52
C VAL A 176 -7.93 0.48 4.35
N GLU A 177 -8.99 1.25 4.57
CA GLU A 177 -10.15 0.83 5.36
C GLU A 177 -11.45 1.21 4.64
N VAL A 178 -12.41 0.29 4.60
CA VAL A 178 -13.75 0.51 4.04
C VAL A 178 -14.77 0.27 5.15
N ASP A 179 -15.50 1.31 5.56
CA ASP A 179 -16.49 1.25 6.64
C ASP A 179 -15.98 0.61 7.94
N GLY A 180 -14.72 0.87 8.31
CA GLY A 180 -14.10 0.29 9.50
C GLY A 180 -13.49 -1.11 9.28
N VAL A 181 -13.68 -1.73 8.11
CA VAL A 181 -13.02 -2.98 7.74
C VAL A 181 -11.65 -2.68 7.14
N ARG A 182 -10.59 -3.12 7.79
CA ARG A 182 -9.25 -3.05 7.25
C ARG A 182 -9.11 -4.01 6.06
N LEU A 183 -8.63 -3.51 4.92
CA LEU A 183 -8.14 -4.36 3.86
C LEU A 183 -6.74 -4.86 4.27
N GLY A 184 -6.62 -6.15 4.57
CA GLY A 184 -5.39 -6.73 5.09
C GLY A 184 -4.33 -6.96 4.00
N ASN A 185 -3.06 -6.94 4.40
CA ASN A 185 -1.92 -7.37 3.59
C ASN A 185 -0.87 -8.10 4.44
N ASN A 186 -1.21 -8.45 5.68
CA ASN A 186 -0.28 -9.11 6.60
C ASN A 186 -0.18 -10.62 6.34
N ALA A 187 -1.29 -11.26 5.94
CA ALA A 187 -1.34 -12.71 5.65
C ALA A 187 -0.93 -13.06 4.21
N SER A 188 -0.46 -12.08 3.44
CA SER A 188 0.01 -12.28 2.08
C SER A 188 1.40 -12.92 2.05
N PHE A 189 1.57 -13.94 1.19
CA PHE A 189 2.85 -14.56 0.87
C PHE A 189 3.50 -13.99 -0.40
N GLY A 190 2.82 -13.06 -1.09
CA GLY A 190 3.39 -12.28 -2.19
C GLY A 190 4.40 -11.26 -1.72
N ALA A 191 4.92 -10.45 -2.63
CA ALA A 191 5.82 -9.35 -2.29
C ALA A 191 5.16 -8.36 -1.31
N MET A 192 5.95 -7.54 -0.63
CA MET A 192 5.46 -6.48 0.26
C MET A 192 4.83 -5.33 -0.53
N ASN A 193 3.74 -5.62 -1.22
CA ASN A 193 2.97 -4.66 -1.99
C ASN A 193 1.91 -3.98 -1.11
N GLY A 194 1.35 -2.89 -1.60
CA GLY A 194 0.17 -2.28 -1.00
C GLY A 194 -1.07 -3.14 -1.18
N VAL A 195 -2.15 -2.70 -0.56
CA VAL A 195 -3.46 -3.34 -0.72
C VAL A 195 -4.04 -3.02 -2.09
N ASP A 196 -4.44 -4.04 -2.83
CA ASP A 196 -5.17 -3.87 -4.09
C ASP A 196 -6.61 -3.43 -3.83
N THR A 197 -6.99 -2.29 -4.41
CA THR A 197 -8.30 -1.68 -4.21
C THR A 197 -9.30 -1.97 -5.33
N ARG A 198 -8.96 -2.80 -6.32
CA ARG A 198 -9.84 -3.14 -7.44
C ARG A 198 -11.17 -3.76 -7.01
N SER A 199 -11.19 -4.46 -5.88
CA SER A 199 -12.40 -5.05 -5.30
C SER A 199 -13.36 -4.05 -4.66
N VAL A 200 -13.03 -2.74 -4.62
CA VAL A 200 -13.87 -1.70 -4.02
C VAL A 200 -14.72 -1.02 -5.07
N ALA A 201 -16.04 -1.13 -4.94
CA ALA A 201 -17.03 -0.49 -5.83
C ALA A 201 -17.04 1.03 -5.63
N VAL A 202 -16.72 1.81 -6.67
CA VAL A 202 -16.51 3.27 -6.55
C VAL A 202 -17.80 4.08 -6.50
N ASP A 203 -18.87 3.63 -7.15
CA ASP A 203 -20.16 4.39 -7.22
C ASP A 203 -20.94 4.36 -5.90
N ASN A 204 -20.60 3.44 -4.99
CA ASN A 204 -21.24 3.35 -3.66
C ASN A 204 -20.51 4.16 -2.58
N ILE A 205 -19.51 4.95 -2.94
CA ILE A 205 -18.70 5.70 -1.99
C ILE A 205 -19.37 7.06 -1.69
N GLU A 206 -19.39 7.42 -0.42
CA GLU A 206 -19.81 8.72 0.08
C GLU A 206 -18.66 9.69 0.23
N SER A 207 -17.59 9.22 0.84
CA SER A 207 -16.38 10.03 1.04
C SER A 207 -15.13 9.18 1.12
N VAL A 208 -14.01 9.81 0.77
CA VAL A 208 -12.66 9.25 0.95
C VAL A 208 -11.84 10.23 1.74
N GLU A 209 -11.27 9.78 2.83
CA GLU A 209 -10.32 10.56 3.63
C GLU A 209 -8.91 9.96 3.48
N VAL A 210 -7.96 10.80 3.10
CA VAL A 210 -6.55 10.43 2.96
C VAL A 210 -5.74 11.15 4.02
N MET A 211 -5.22 10.40 4.98
CA MET A 211 -4.39 10.89 6.08
C MET A 211 -2.92 10.67 5.75
N THR A 212 -2.17 11.75 5.62
CA THR A 212 -0.72 11.73 5.35
C THR A 212 0.12 12.23 6.52
N GLY A 213 -0.50 12.91 7.49
CA GLY A 213 0.12 13.39 8.72
C GLY A 213 0.15 12.34 9.84
N VAL A 214 0.31 12.82 11.08
CA VAL A 214 0.30 11.96 12.28
C VAL A 214 -1.13 11.55 12.60
N PRO A 215 -1.49 10.27 12.44
CA PRO A 215 -2.86 9.80 12.67
C PRO A 215 -3.18 9.68 14.17
N SER A 216 -4.48 9.59 14.52
CA SER A 216 -4.93 9.27 15.88
C SER A 216 -4.33 7.95 16.39
N ALA A 217 -4.13 7.83 17.71
CA ALA A 217 -3.64 6.62 18.37
C ALA A 217 -4.59 5.42 18.21
N GLU A 218 -5.84 5.63 17.82
CA GLU A 218 -6.80 4.59 17.46
C GLU A 218 -6.29 3.70 16.32
N TYR A 219 -5.52 4.26 15.38
CA TYR A 219 -5.06 3.54 14.18
C TYR A 219 -3.66 2.95 14.37
N GLY A 220 -3.53 1.66 14.10
CA GLY A 220 -2.26 0.92 14.17
C GLY A 220 -1.99 0.09 12.92
N ASP A 221 -0.83 -0.59 12.93
CA ASP A 221 -0.37 -1.41 11.80
C ASP A 221 -0.30 -0.62 10.48
N LEU A 222 0.33 0.54 10.53
CA LEU A 222 0.57 1.42 9.38
C LEU A 222 1.83 2.27 9.60
N ASN A 223 2.50 2.67 8.53
CA ASN A 223 3.66 3.56 8.67
C ASN A 223 3.72 4.70 7.64
N SER A 224 2.96 4.64 6.54
CA SER A 224 3.06 5.63 5.46
C SER A 224 1.83 6.53 5.34
N GLY A 225 0.76 6.21 6.05
CA GLY A 225 -0.51 6.93 6.02
C GLY A 225 -1.71 6.00 5.95
N MET A 226 -2.90 6.58 5.78
CA MET A 226 -4.15 5.83 5.79
C MET A 226 -5.15 6.41 4.80
N VAL A 227 -5.89 5.53 4.13
CA VAL A 227 -7.03 5.88 3.28
C VAL A 227 -8.29 5.26 3.90
N ARG A 228 -9.24 6.11 4.25
CA ARG A 228 -10.53 5.70 4.80
C ARG A 228 -11.64 5.96 3.79
N ILE A 229 -12.36 4.92 3.47
CA ILE A 229 -13.44 4.92 2.52
C ILE A 229 -14.74 4.71 3.29
N ARG A 230 -15.70 5.60 3.11
CA ARG A 230 -17.03 5.47 3.66
C ARG A 230 -18.03 5.25 2.53
N THR A 231 -18.85 4.21 2.64
CA THR A 231 -19.92 3.94 1.69
C THR A 231 -21.21 4.65 2.08
N LYS A 232 -22.12 4.75 1.12
CA LYS A 232 -23.43 5.38 1.30
C LYS A 232 -24.23 4.67 2.37
N LYS A 233 -24.80 5.46 3.29
CA LYS A 233 -25.71 5.01 4.36
C LYS A 233 -26.93 5.93 4.38
N GLY A 234 -28.02 5.49 5.02
CA GLY A 234 -29.21 6.29 5.15
C GLY A 234 -30.17 6.20 3.94
N ARG A 235 -31.25 6.93 4.02
CA ARG A 235 -32.28 6.99 2.98
C ARG A 235 -31.73 7.73 1.77
N THR A 236 -31.78 7.11 0.60
CA THR A 236 -31.39 7.74 -0.66
C THR A 236 -32.37 7.35 -1.77
N PRO A 237 -32.61 8.25 -2.75
CA PRO A 237 -33.38 7.90 -3.95
C PRO A 237 -32.70 6.75 -4.72
N VAL A 238 -33.42 6.17 -5.66
CA VAL A 238 -32.84 5.22 -6.61
C VAL A 238 -31.82 5.98 -7.47
N ASN A 239 -30.59 5.54 -7.46
CA ASN A 239 -29.54 6.05 -8.32
C ASN A 239 -29.06 4.95 -9.25
N VAL A 240 -29.06 5.21 -10.55
CA VAL A 240 -28.49 4.34 -11.57
C VAL A 240 -27.36 5.11 -12.26
N ALA A 241 -26.17 4.54 -12.31
CA ALA A 241 -25.04 5.12 -13.04
C ALA A 241 -24.58 4.20 -14.17
N PHE A 242 -24.21 4.80 -15.27
CA PHE A 242 -23.64 4.12 -16.40
C PHE A 242 -22.41 4.88 -16.89
N THR A 243 -21.24 4.26 -16.82
CA THR A 243 -19.94 4.85 -17.19
C THR A 243 -19.35 4.08 -18.35
N VAL A 244 -18.87 4.80 -19.34
CA VAL A 244 -18.17 4.27 -20.50
C VAL A 244 -16.91 5.09 -20.79
N ASN A 245 -15.81 4.40 -20.98
CA ASN A 245 -14.55 4.95 -21.47
C ASN A 245 -13.88 3.95 -22.43
N PRO A 246 -12.77 4.26 -23.12
CA PRO A 246 -12.18 3.38 -24.12
C PRO A 246 -11.81 1.98 -23.62
N ARG A 247 -11.64 1.80 -22.31
CA ARG A 247 -11.22 0.51 -21.75
C ARG A 247 -12.24 -0.11 -20.81
N THR A 248 -13.18 0.68 -20.27
CA THR A 248 -14.04 0.22 -19.18
C THR A 248 -15.51 0.53 -19.47
N TYR A 249 -16.35 -0.45 -19.18
CA TYR A 249 -17.80 -0.32 -19.04
C TYR A 249 -18.16 -0.61 -17.59
N GLN A 250 -18.94 0.29 -17.00
CA GLN A 250 -19.36 0.15 -15.59
C GLN A 250 -20.81 0.57 -15.47
N THR A 251 -21.58 -0.17 -14.69
CA THR A 251 -22.96 0.19 -14.32
C THR A 251 -23.19 -0.09 -12.86
N SER A 252 -23.97 0.76 -12.22
CA SER A 252 -24.35 0.58 -10.82
C SER A 252 -25.78 0.99 -10.57
N VAL A 253 -26.37 0.40 -9.55
CA VAL A 253 -27.68 0.78 -9.01
C VAL A 253 -27.61 0.83 -7.49
N SER A 254 -28.16 1.87 -6.87
CA SER A 254 -28.22 1.97 -5.42
C SER A 254 -29.51 2.62 -4.95
N LYS A 255 -29.98 2.20 -3.75
CA LYS A 255 -31.15 2.77 -3.07
C LYS A 255 -31.00 2.64 -1.55
N GLY A 256 -31.35 3.70 -0.82
CA GLY A 256 -31.57 3.64 0.62
C GLY A 256 -33.06 3.47 0.89
N ILE A 257 -33.43 2.37 1.52
CA ILE A 257 -34.78 1.94 1.80
C ILE A 257 -35.05 2.20 3.26
N ASP A 258 -36.07 3.02 3.54
CA ASP A 258 -36.63 3.16 4.87
C ASP A 258 -37.52 1.93 5.16
N LEU A 259 -37.22 1.21 6.24
CA LEU A 259 -37.97 0.00 6.61
C LEU A 259 -39.27 0.29 7.39
N GLN A 260 -39.58 1.57 7.62
CA GLN A 260 -40.76 2.06 8.36
C GLN A 260 -40.81 1.57 9.83
N ASP A 261 -41.73 2.09 10.62
CA ASP A 261 -42.00 1.65 12.00
C ASP A 261 -40.74 1.54 12.90
N ASP A 262 -39.79 2.50 12.80
CA ASP A 262 -38.51 2.53 13.54
C ASP A 262 -37.59 1.32 13.30
N ASN A 263 -37.80 0.58 12.22
CA ASN A 263 -36.95 -0.56 11.86
C ASN A 263 -35.63 -0.16 11.16
N GLY A 264 -35.37 1.14 11.07
CA GLY A 264 -34.09 1.66 10.51
C GLY A 264 -34.08 1.75 8.98
N VAL A 265 -32.90 1.91 8.44
CA VAL A 265 -32.66 2.12 7.00
C VAL A 265 -31.73 1.05 6.45
N LEU A 266 -32.13 0.47 5.32
CA LEU A 266 -31.28 -0.47 4.54
C LEU A 266 -30.83 0.19 3.24
N ASN A 267 -29.53 0.34 3.07
CA ASN A 267 -28.93 0.78 1.80
C ASN A 267 -28.45 -0.43 1.01
N VAL A 268 -28.88 -0.53 -0.24
CA VAL A 268 -28.52 -1.61 -1.17
C VAL A 268 -27.83 -1.01 -2.38
N SER A 269 -26.67 -1.53 -2.75
CA SER A 269 -25.95 -1.11 -3.94
C SER A 269 -25.39 -2.31 -4.69
N ALA A 270 -25.61 -2.36 -6.00
CA ALA A 270 -25.02 -3.36 -6.88
C ALA A 270 -24.21 -2.65 -8.00
N GLU A 271 -23.08 -3.22 -8.36
CA GLU A 271 -22.19 -2.71 -9.41
C GLU A 271 -21.69 -3.85 -10.28
N TRP A 272 -21.57 -3.56 -11.57
CA TRP A 272 -20.87 -4.39 -12.52
C TRP A 272 -19.89 -3.54 -13.32
N ALA A 273 -18.64 -4.02 -13.46
CA ALA A 273 -17.62 -3.37 -14.27
C ALA A 273 -16.84 -4.41 -15.10
N ARG A 274 -16.50 -4.04 -16.31
CA ARG A 274 -15.57 -4.78 -17.16
C ARG A 274 -14.56 -3.83 -17.77
N ALA A 275 -13.27 -4.15 -17.61
CA ALA A 275 -12.19 -3.41 -18.23
C ALA A 275 -11.35 -4.31 -19.12
N VAL A 276 -10.76 -3.75 -20.19
CA VAL A 276 -9.82 -4.41 -21.10
C VAL A 276 -8.50 -3.65 -21.13
N LYS A 277 -7.39 -4.36 -21.25
CA LYS A 277 -6.05 -3.72 -21.28
C LYS A 277 -5.84 -2.90 -22.56
N LYS A 278 -6.27 -3.45 -23.69
CA LYS A 278 -6.23 -2.80 -25.00
C LYS A 278 -7.55 -2.99 -25.70
N GLN A 279 -8.12 -1.92 -26.26
CA GLN A 279 -9.39 -1.99 -26.97
C GLN A 279 -9.29 -2.77 -28.29
N VAL A 280 -8.17 -2.64 -28.99
CA VAL A 280 -7.90 -3.34 -30.25
C VAL A 280 -7.58 -4.82 -30.08
N SER A 281 -7.22 -5.24 -28.88
CA SER A 281 -6.87 -6.60 -28.51
C SER A 281 -7.47 -6.91 -27.12
N PRO A 282 -8.80 -7.18 -27.03
CA PRO A 282 -9.52 -7.26 -25.76
C PRO A 282 -9.37 -8.63 -25.06
N TYR A 283 -8.29 -9.35 -25.32
CA TYR A 283 -8.03 -10.68 -24.79
C TYR A 283 -7.65 -10.68 -23.31
N GLN A 284 -7.09 -9.56 -22.82
CA GLN A 284 -6.85 -9.36 -21.38
C GLN A 284 -7.91 -8.43 -20.80
N SER A 285 -8.72 -8.96 -19.90
CA SER A 285 -9.83 -8.25 -19.29
C SER A 285 -9.92 -8.52 -17.79
N TYR A 286 -10.44 -7.54 -17.05
CA TYR A 286 -10.81 -7.65 -15.65
C TYR A 286 -12.33 -7.43 -15.52
N THR A 287 -12.99 -8.24 -14.69
CA THR A 287 -14.40 -8.08 -14.38
C THR A 287 -14.60 -7.94 -12.88
N ARG A 288 -15.61 -7.16 -12.49
CA ARG A 288 -16.01 -6.97 -11.10
C ARG A 288 -17.54 -6.94 -11.04
N SER A 289 -18.12 -7.74 -10.13
CA SER A 289 -19.55 -7.75 -9.81
C SER A 289 -19.69 -7.59 -8.31
N GLY A 290 -20.13 -6.43 -7.86
CA GLY A 290 -20.19 -6.06 -6.45
C GLY A 290 -21.62 -5.95 -5.93
N LEU A 291 -21.84 -6.35 -4.69
CA LEU A 291 -23.06 -6.10 -3.92
C LEU A 291 -22.68 -5.56 -2.54
N THR A 292 -23.33 -4.48 -2.12
CA THR A 292 -23.15 -3.90 -0.79
C THR A 292 -24.50 -3.69 -0.13
N LEU A 293 -24.59 -4.09 1.13
CA LEU A 293 -25.77 -3.92 2.00
C LEU A 293 -25.32 -3.19 3.26
N ASN A 294 -25.90 -2.05 3.57
CA ASN A 294 -25.64 -1.31 4.81
C ASN A 294 -26.97 -1.09 5.54
N TYR A 295 -27.04 -1.61 6.74
CA TYR A 295 -28.15 -1.40 7.65
C TYR A 295 -27.74 -0.46 8.79
N SER A 296 -28.61 0.48 9.14
CA SER A 296 -28.43 1.34 10.31
C SER A 296 -29.77 1.56 11.01
N ASN A 297 -29.74 1.49 12.35
CA ASN A 297 -30.91 1.80 13.19
C ASN A 297 -30.49 2.48 14.48
N ASN A 298 -31.30 3.38 14.96
CA ASN A 298 -31.17 4.05 16.26
C ASN A 298 -32.28 3.55 17.16
N PHE A 299 -31.93 2.75 18.13
CA PHE A 299 -32.88 2.23 19.11
C PHE A 299 -33.07 3.24 20.25
N ALA A 300 -34.15 3.08 20.97
CA ALA A 300 -34.42 3.82 22.20
C ALA A 300 -33.20 3.77 23.15
N TYR A 301 -33.07 4.75 24.06
CA TYR A 301 -32.01 4.86 25.06
C TYR A 301 -30.60 5.16 24.49
N GLY A 302 -30.50 5.74 23.27
CA GLY A 302 -29.25 6.16 22.68
C GLY A 302 -28.38 5.01 22.17
N LEU A 303 -29.02 3.87 21.82
CA LEU A 303 -28.28 2.74 21.25
C LEU A 303 -28.37 2.78 19.71
N ARG A 304 -27.22 2.90 19.06
CA ARG A 304 -27.10 2.84 17.60
C ARG A 304 -26.47 1.54 17.15
N PHE A 305 -27.08 0.89 16.19
CA PHE A 305 -26.56 -0.31 15.54
C PHE A 305 -26.33 -0.06 14.05
N GLU A 306 -25.18 -0.43 13.57
CA GLU A 306 -24.83 -0.45 12.16
C GLU A 306 -24.29 -1.82 11.78
N ALA A 307 -24.68 -2.32 10.62
CA ALA A 307 -24.12 -3.53 10.03
C ALA A 307 -23.93 -3.35 8.53
N GLY A 308 -22.82 -3.79 8.02
CA GLY A 308 -22.46 -3.75 6.60
C GLY A 308 -22.03 -5.11 6.10
N LEU A 309 -22.45 -5.46 4.89
CA LEU A 309 -21.96 -6.61 4.14
C LEU A 309 -21.62 -6.17 2.73
N SER A 310 -20.46 -6.51 2.26
CA SER A 310 -20.08 -6.29 0.86
C SER A 310 -19.42 -7.54 0.28
N GLY A 311 -19.81 -7.87 -0.92
CA GLY A 311 -19.22 -8.97 -1.70
C GLY A 311 -18.83 -8.48 -3.08
N ASN A 312 -17.70 -8.92 -3.55
CA ASN A 312 -17.24 -8.72 -4.91
C ASN A 312 -16.84 -10.06 -5.52
N LEU A 313 -17.35 -10.34 -6.71
CA LEU A 313 -16.97 -11.49 -7.52
C LEU A 313 -16.35 -11.01 -8.81
N GLY A 314 -15.17 -11.54 -9.18
CA GLY A 314 -14.51 -11.12 -10.39
C GLY A 314 -13.11 -11.69 -10.56
N GLY A 315 -12.32 -10.95 -11.30
CA GLY A 315 -10.93 -11.28 -11.56
C GLY A 315 -10.48 -11.00 -12.98
N MET A 316 -9.28 -11.42 -13.27
CA MET A 316 -8.64 -11.23 -14.57
C MET A 316 -8.77 -12.48 -15.43
N ASP A 317 -9.09 -12.28 -16.70
CA ASP A 317 -9.12 -13.32 -17.75
C ASP A 317 -8.25 -12.82 -18.91
N SER A 318 -7.07 -13.39 -19.05
CA SER A 318 -6.20 -13.20 -20.21
C SER A 318 -6.36 -14.42 -21.10
N LYS A 319 -7.12 -14.27 -22.18
CA LYS A 319 -7.29 -15.33 -23.18
C LYS A 319 -6.09 -15.36 -24.12
N ASP A 320 -5.88 -16.52 -24.75
CA ASP A 320 -4.96 -16.62 -25.86
C ASP A 320 -5.32 -15.61 -26.95
N ASP A 321 -4.33 -14.86 -27.40
CA ASP A 321 -4.45 -13.96 -28.53
C ASP A 321 -4.33 -14.81 -29.81
N PRO A 322 -5.39 -14.96 -30.60
CA PRO A 322 -5.38 -15.82 -31.81
C PRO A 322 -4.35 -15.36 -32.84
N ASP A 323 -3.91 -14.09 -32.80
CA ASP A 323 -2.89 -13.57 -33.69
C ASP A 323 -1.46 -13.83 -33.18
N ALA A 324 -1.30 -14.13 -31.88
CA ALA A 324 -0.01 -14.45 -31.27
C ALA A 324 0.37 -15.94 -31.39
N PHE A 325 -0.59 -16.82 -31.57
CA PHE A 325 -0.42 -18.29 -31.71
C PHE A 325 0.37 -18.94 -30.56
N THR A 326 0.29 -18.37 -29.36
CA THR A 326 1.04 -18.88 -28.23
C THR A 326 0.35 -20.01 -27.47
N GLY A 327 -0.98 -20.03 -27.50
CA GLY A 327 -1.80 -20.93 -26.68
C GLY A 327 -1.77 -20.61 -25.18
N GLU A 328 -1.11 -19.54 -24.78
CA GLU A 328 -0.91 -19.17 -23.38
C GLU A 328 -2.07 -18.33 -22.83
N TYR A 329 -2.40 -18.53 -21.55
CA TYR A 329 -3.38 -17.69 -20.87
C TYR A 329 -3.05 -17.51 -19.39
N GLU A 330 -3.58 -16.45 -18.81
CA GLU A 330 -3.54 -16.16 -17.38
C GLU A 330 -4.97 -15.91 -16.90
N LYS A 331 -5.35 -16.54 -15.80
CA LYS A 331 -6.63 -16.33 -15.14
C LYS A 331 -6.39 -16.05 -13.67
N ALA A 332 -7.04 -15.01 -13.16
CA ALA A 332 -7.04 -14.71 -11.73
C ALA A 332 -8.49 -14.55 -11.28
N ARG A 333 -8.93 -15.40 -10.36
CA ARG A 333 -10.15 -15.18 -9.58
C ARG A 333 -9.79 -14.21 -8.46
N ASP A 334 -10.56 -13.15 -8.29
CA ASP A 334 -10.36 -12.10 -7.31
C ASP A 334 -11.70 -11.79 -6.62
N ASN A 335 -12.07 -12.65 -5.65
CA ASN A 335 -13.28 -12.52 -4.90
C ASN A 335 -12.98 -11.94 -3.52
N ALA A 336 -13.76 -10.93 -3.10
CA ALA A 336 -13.58 -10.29 -1.80
C ALA A 336 -14.92 -10.15 -1.09
N PHE A 337 -14.97 -10.57 0.17
CA PHE A 337 -16.16 -10.45 1.02
C PHE A 337 -15.78 -9.73 2.31
N ARG A 338 -16.60 -8.81 2.76
CA ARG A 338 -16.37 -8.02 3.96
C ARG A 338 -17.67 -7.88 4.73
N GLY A 339 -17.57 -8.00 6.04
CA GLY A 339 -18.66 -7.76 6.95
C GLY A 339 -18.19 -6.94 8.14
N ASN A 340 -19.01 -6.00 8.58
CA ASN A 340 -18.77 -5.23 9.79
C ASN A 340 -20.05 -5.02 10.57
N THR A 341 -19.88 -4.86 11.87
CA THR A 341 -20.95 -4.45 12.77
C THR A 341 -20.41 -3.46 13.79
N SER A 342 -21.19 -2.48 14.14
CA SER A 342 -20.88 -1.46 15.15
C SER A 342 -22.11 -1.24 16.04
N LEU A 343 -21.89 -1.35 17.35
CA LEU A 343 -22.88 -1.06 18.36
C LEU A 343 -22.35 0.09 19.22
N THR A 344 -22.96 1.26 19.10
CA THR A 344 -22.58 2.46 19.88
C THR A 344 -23.68 2.80 20.86
N TRP A 345 -23.32 2.85 22.15
CA TRP A 345 -24.22 3.26 23.22
C TRP A 345 -23.85 4.66 23.70
N LEU A 346 -24.74 5.62 23.46
CA LEU A 346 -24.62 7.00 23.88
C LEU A 346 -25.13 7.13 25.31
N LEU A 347 -24.24 7.11 26.29
CA LEU A 347 -24.57 7.08 27.73
C LEU A 347 -24.70 8.48 28.33
N ASN A 348 -23.91 9.43 27.86
CA ASN A 348 -23.85 10.81 28.32
C ASN A 348 -23.84 10.94 29.85
N ARG A 349 -22.98 10.16 30.51
CA ARG A 349 -22.75 10.23 31.97
C ARG A 349 -21.54 11.11 32.26
N SER A 350 -21.43 11.56 33.50
CA SER A 350 -20.29 12.39 33.95
C SER A 350 -18.92 11.77 33.73
N TRP A 351 -18.83 10.44 33.61
CA TRP A 351 -17.61 9.66 33.47
C TRP A 351 -17.49 8.95 32.11
N ILE A 352 -18.52 8.97 31.28
CA ILE A 352 -18.51 8.36 29.95
C ILE A 352 -19.53 9.05 29.05
N THR A 353 -19.14 9.38 27.82
CA THR A 353 -20.07 9.89 26.80
C THR A 353 -20.63 8.76 25.97
N SER A 354 -19.76 7.91 25.43
CA SER A 354 -20.20 6.74 24.63
C SER A 354 -19.27 5.55 24.80
N LEU A 355 -19.87 4.36 24.59
CA LEU A 355 -19.17 3.10 24.51
C LEU A 355 -19.49 2.46 23.16
N SER A 356 -18.49 2.05 22.40
CA SER A 356 -18.70 1.40 21.10
C SER A 356 -18.03 0.04 21.07
N LEU A 357 -18.75 -0.95 20.53
CA LEU A 357 -18.24 -2.29 20.22
C LEU A 357 -18.30 -2.47 18.71
N ASP A 358 -17.14 -2.64 18.09
CA ASP A 358 -17.04 -2.89 16.65
C ASP A 358 -16.45 -4.28 16.40
N ALA A 359 -16.98 -4.96 15.40
CA ALA A 359 -16.41 -6.21 14.90
C ALA A 359 -16.43 -6.22 13.37
N SER A 360 -15.41 -6.81 12.78
CA SER A 360 -15.32 -6.97 11.32
C SER A 360 -14.63 -8.26 10.92
N ALA A 361 -14.98 -8.72 9.73
CA ALA A 361 -14.33 -9.85 9.07
C ALA A 361 -14.16 -9.54 7.59
N SER A 362 -13.05 -9.96 7.01
CA SER A 362 -12.85 -9.97 5.56
C SER A 362 -12.29 -11.31 5.10
N PHE A 363 -12.69 -11.70 3.90
CA PHE A 363 -12.20 -12.88 3.20
C PHE A 363 -11.86 -12.50 1.77
N HIS A 364 -10.62 -12.74 1.38
CA HIS A 364 -10.13 -12.48 0.03
C HIS A 364 -9.66 -13.79 -0.59
N ASP A 365 -10.35 -14.24 -1.65
CA ASP A 365 -10.10 -15.48 -2.39
C ASP A 365 -9.47 -15.12 -3.74
N ASN A 366 -8.15 -15.23 -3.81
CA ASN A 366 -7.35 -14.99 -5.01
C ASN A 366 -6.78 -16.32 -5.50
N LEU A 367 -7.22 -16.75 -6.67
CA LEU A 367 -6.71 -17.94 -7.35
C LEU A 367 -6.14 -17.55 -8.70
N GLN A 368 -4.84 -17.59 -8.83
CA GLN A 368 -4.13 -17.26 -10.07
C GLN A 368 -3.64 -18.51 -10.77
N THR A 369 -3.89 -18.64 -12.06
CA THR A 369 -3.44 -19.75 -12.90
C THR A 369 -2.70 -19.19 -14.10
N TYR A 370 -1.46 -19.63 -14.27
CA TYR A 370 -0.63 -19.36 -15.45
C TYR A 370 -0.54 -20.63 -16.30
N HIS A 371 -1.06 -20.56 -17.51
CA HIS A 371 -0.89 -21.60 -18.53
C HIS A 371 0.16 -21.14 -19.51
N ARG A 372 1.33 -21.74 -19.47
CA ARG A 372 2.49 -21.31 -20.25
C ARG A 372 3.02 -22.41 -21.12
N PHE A 373 3.49 -22.03 -22.30
CA PHE A 373 4.19 -22.92 -23.20
C PHE A 373 5.68 -22.93 -22.88
N GLU A 374 6.17 -24.09 -22.53
CA GLU A 374 7.58 -24.34 -22.24
C GLU A 374 8.22 -25.01 -23.44
N SER A 375 9.38 -24.51 -23.89
CA SER A 375 10.14 -25.06 -25.01
C SER A 375 11.62 -25.03 -24.71
N TYR A 376 12.24 -26.19 -24.72
CA TYR A 376 13.67 -26.36 -24.41
C TYR A 376 14.42 -26.91 -25.61
N GLY A 377 15.63 -26.37 -25.87
CA GLY A 377 16.52 -26.86 -26.92
C GLY A 377 17.12 -28.23 -26.65
N SER A 378 17.07 -28.70 -25.40
CA SER A 378 17.49 -30.04 -24.97
C SER A 378 16.65 -30.49 -23.78
N GLN A 379 16.60 -31.78 -23.51
CA GLN A 379 15.90 -32.30 -22.33
C GLN A 379 16.46 -31.65 -21.05
N GLN A 380 15.56 -31.12 -20.22
CA GLN A 380 15.92 -30.51 -18.94
C GLN A 380 15.66 -31.49 -17.81
N PRO A 381 16.57 -31.52 -16.80
CA PRO A 381 16.30 -32.26 -15.59
C PRO A 381 15.23 -31.57 -14.73
N ALA A 382 14.44 -32.34 -14.00
CA ALA A 382 13.52 -31.86 -12.99
C ALA A 382 13.74 -32.60 -11.67
N VAL A 383 14.05 -31.86 -10.63
CA VAL A 383 14.27 -32.39 -9.27
C VAL A 383 13.18 -31.86 -8.37
N HIS A 384 12.36 -32.76 -7.82
CA HIS A 384 11.21 -32.41 -7.00
C HIS A 384 11.26 -33.04 -5.60
N SER A 385 12.39 -33.65 -5.20
CA SER A 385 12.53 -34.27 -3.88
C SER A 385 12.48 -33.23 -2.76
N GLU A 386 11.66 -33.45 -1.77
CA GLU A 386 11.59 -32.64 -0.54
C GLU A 386 12.52 -33.18 0.58
N LYS A 387 13.19 -34.30 0.33
CA LYS A 387 14.10 -34.95 1.30
C LYS A 387 15.53 -34.75 0.91
N GLU A 388 16.40 -34.70 1.92
CA GLU A 388 17.83 -34.72 1.68
C GLU A 388 18.29 -36.04 1.09
N GLY A 389 19.18 -36.01 0.11
CA GLY A 389 19.75 -37.18 -0.52
C GLY A 389 20.02 -37.03 -2.01
N TYR A 390 20.45 -38.13 -2.62
CA TYR A 390 20.77 -38.18 -4.05
C TYR A 390 19.61 -38.79 -4.82
N PHE A 391 19.19 -38.12 -5.89
CA PHE A 391 18.04 -38.52 -6.68
C PHE A 391 18.35 -38.44 -8.17
N LEU A 392 17.86 -39.43 -8.92
CA LEU A 392 17.79 -39.35 -10.36
C LEU A 392 16.75 -38.30 -10.73
N ALA A 393 17.16 -37.30 -11.50
CA ALA A 393 16.23 -36.28 -11.95
C ALA A 393 15.24 -36.84 -12.97
N ASP A 394 13.98 -36.44 -12.86
CA ASP A 394 13.01 -36.63 -13.93
C ASP A 394 13.38 -35.80 -15.15
N ARG A 395 12.82 -36.12 -16.29
CA ARG A 395 13.10 -35.43 -17.53
C ARG A 395 11.84 -34.72 -18.03
N LEU A 396 11.96 -33.43 -18.20
CA LEU A 396 10.89 -32.63 -18.81
C LEU A 396 10.81 -32.93 -20.32
N PRO A 397 9.62 -32.94 -20.90
CA PRO A 397 9.47 -32.97 -22.36
C PRO A 397 10.16 -31.77 -23.00
N LEU A 398 10.55 -31.89 -24.28
CA LEU A 398 11.13 -30.78 -25.02
C LEU A 398 10.16 -29.61 -25.19
N THR A 399 8.87 -29.94 -25.35
CA THR A 399 7.79 -28.95 -25.46
C THR A 399 6.56 -29.43 -24.72
N PHE A 400 5.97 -28.54 -23.90
CA PHE A 400 4.75 -28.83 -23.15
C PHE A 400 4.07 -27.58 -22.68
N PHE A 401 2.81 -27.69 -22.26
CA PHE A 401 2.15 -26.64 -21.48
C PHE A 401 2.19 -26.97 -20.00
N SER A 402 2.53 -25.99 -19.19
CA SER A 402 2.48 -26.08 -17.71
C SER A 402 1.40 -25.18 -17.13
N ASP A 403 0.73 -25.66 -16.09
CA ASP A 403 -0.25 -24.90 -15.32
C ASP A 403 0.28 -24.66 -13.92
N GLN A 404 0.84 -23.48 -13.69
CA GLN A 404 1.21 -23.03 -12.35
C GLN A 404 0.03 -22.32 -11.67
N VAL A 405 -0.26 -22.69 -10.44
CA VAL A 405 -1.38 -22.15 -9.65
C VAL A 405 -0.87 -21.55 -8.35
N THR A 406 -1.40 -20.38 -8.01
CA THR A 406 -1.27 -19.77 -6.68
C THR A 406 -2.67 -19.58 -6.11
N ASP A 407 -3.00 -20.30 -5.06
CA ASP A 407 -4.29 -20.22 -4.35
C ASP A 407 -4.06 -19.53 -2.99
N SER A 408 -4.47 -18.27 -2.89
CA SER A 408 -4.37 -17.45 -1.68
C SER A 408 -5.76 -17.12 -1.17
N LYS A 409 -6.05 -17.48 0.09
CA LYS A 409 -7.32 -17.22 0.75
C LYS A 409 -7.05 -16.52 2.08
N GLU A 410 -7.00 -15.21 2.01
CA GLU A 410 -6.69 -14.38 3.17
C GLU A 410 -7.94 -14.13 4.01
N LEU A 411 -7.80 -14.29 5.32
CA LEU A 411 -8.83 -14.06 6.33
C LEU A 411 -8.33 -13.03 7.33
N ASP A 412 -9.10 -11.97 7.53
CA ASP A 412 -8.83 -10.98 8.56
C ASP A 412 -10.05 -10.82 9.45
N PHE A 413 -9.82 -10.79 10.76
CA PHE A 413 -10.83 -10.54 11.78
C PHE A 413 -10.38 -9.38 12.66
N ALA A 414 -11.32 -8.55 13.07
CA ALA A 414 -11.05 -7.52 14.07
C ALA A 414 -12.24 -7.36 15.02
N ALA A 415 -11.92 -7.06 16.27
CA ALA A 415 -12.87 -6.65 17.29
C ALA A 415 -12.27 -5.49 18.10
N SER A 416 -13.07 -4.48 18.44
CA SER A 416 -12.62 -3.35 19.23
C SER A 416 -13.69 -2.88 20.21
N LEU A 417 -13.25 -2.49 21.40
CA LEU A 417 -14.03 -1.81 22.39
C LEU A 417 -13.47 -0.40 22.56
N LYS A 418 -14.32 0.62 22.35
CA LYS A 418 -13.93 2.02 22.37
C LYS A 418 -14.70 2.77 23.44
N TYR A 419 -14.00 3.53 24.23
CA TYR A 419 -14.51 4.41 25.26
C TYR A 419 -14.26 5.85 24.86
N ASN A 420 -15.28 6.69 24.88
CA ASN A 420 -15.17 8.12 24.62
C ASN A 420 -15.76 8.90 25.80
N TRP A 421 -15.02 9.91 26.22
CA TRP A 421 -15.44 10.79 27.30
C TRP A 421 -15.16 12.24 26.92
N HIS A 422 -16.20 13.04 26.73
CA HIS A 422 -16.14 14.44 26.42
C HIS A 422 -16.55 15.23 27.65
N ARG A 423 -15.76 16.24 27.99
CA ARG A 423 -16.04 17.11 29.11
C ARG A 423 -15.63 18.55 28.81
N ARG A 424 -16.37 19.47 29.39
CA ARG A 424 -16.06 20.89 29.39
C ARG A 424 -15.89 21.37 30.83
N TRP A 425 -14.80 22.08 31.12
CA TRP A 425 -14.55 22.78 32.36
C TRP A 425 -14.38 24.26 32.04
N ASP A 426 -15.42 25.04 32.26
CA ASP A 426 -15.44 26.45 31.90
C ASP A 426 -15.23 26.60 30.37
N GLU A 427 -14.10 27.17 29.95
CA GLU A 427 -13.73 27.34 28.55
C GLU A 427 -12.83 26.20 28.00
N VAL A 428 -12.32 25.30 28.84
CA VAL A 428 -11.48 24.17 28.45
C VAL A 428 -12.37 23.01 28.02
N LYS A 429 -12.17 22.51 26.79
CA LYS A 429 -12.82 21.27 26.30
C LYS A 429 -11.81 20.14 26.33
N SER A 430 -12.25 18.97 26.80
CA SER A 430 -11.46 17.74 26.87
C SER A 430 -12.23 16.60 26.20
N SER A 431 -11.54 15.81 25.40
CA SER A 431 -12.04 14.63 24.74
C SER A 431 -11.07 13.49 24.89
N LEU A 432 -11.35 12.56 25.80
CA LEU A 432 -10.57 11.36 26.04
C LEU A 432 -11.13 10.20 25.20
N LYS A 433 -10.27 9.59 24.43
CA LYS A 433 -10.56 8.33 23.69
C LYS A 433 -9.63 7.24 24.24
N ALA A 434 -10.18 6.07 24.55
CA ALA A 434 -9.41 4.90 24.91
C ALA A 434 -10.03 3.65 24.29
N GLY A 435 -9.22 2.67 24.01
CA GLY A 435 -9.75 1.44 23.44
C GLY A 435 -8.80 0.27 23.47
N VAL A 436 -9.38 -0.91 23.31
CA VAL A 436 -8.69 -2.18 23.15
C VAL A 436 -9.14 -2.79 21.83
N GLN A 437 -8.20 -3.29 21.06
CA GLN A 437 -8.45 -3.90 19.75
C GLN A 437 -7.73 -5.23 19.66
N TRP A 438 -8.43 -6.22 19.11
CA TRP A 438 -7.85 -7.48 18.69
C TRP A 438 -8.01 -7.64 17.18
N LYS A 439 -6.95 -8.06 16.51
CA LYS A 439 -6.96 -8.42 15.09
C LYS A 439 -6.33 -9.79 14.91
N ALA A 440 -6.82 -10.53 13.93
CA ALA A 440 -6.22 -11.79 13.52
C ALA A 440 -6.18 -11.87 12.01
N SER A 441 -5.04 -12.25 11.46
CA SER A 441 -4.82 -12.43 10.02
C SER A 441 -4.28 -13.82 9.74
N GLY A 442 -4.76 -14.48 8.70
CA GLY A 442 -4.32 -15.81 8.29
C GLY A 442 -4.60 -16.10 6.83
N ASN A 443 -3.95 -17.11 6.29
CA ASN A 443 -4.16 -17.58 4.93
C ASN A 443 -4.49 -19.08 4.94
N VAL A 444 -5.61 -19.45 4.32
CA VAL A 444 -6.11 -20.82 4.27
C VAL A 444 -6.13 -21.38 2.84
N GLY A 445 -5.37 -20.77 1.93
CA GLY A 445 -5.22 -21.21 0.57
C GLY A 445 -4.33 -22.45 0.41
N GLN A 446 -4.46 -23.13 -0.72
CA GLN A 446 -3.58 -24.27 -1.05
C GLN A 446 -2.16 -23.80 -1.38
N GLY A 447 -1.96 -22.50 -1.59
CA GLY A 447 -0.65 -21.93 -1.87
C GLY A 447 -0.20 -22.13 -3.32
N GLU A 448 1.12 -22.32 -3.49
CA GLU A 448 1.73 -22.47 -4.80
C GLU A 448 1.81 -23.96 -5.18
N PHE A 449 1.31 -24.33 -6.37
CA PHE A 449 1.42 -25.69 -6.92
C PHE A 449 1.29 -25.71 -8.44
N TYR A 450 1.72 -26.80 -9.06
CA TYR A 450 1.44 -27.13 -10.46
C TYR A 450 0.29 -28.12 -10.52
N LYS A 451 -0.63 -27.98 -11.50
CA LYS A 451 -1.71 -28.95 -11.69
C LYS A 451 -1.17 -30.34 -12.02
N ASP A 452 -0.11 -30.38 -12.82
CA ASP A 452 0.69 -31.56 -13.07
C ASP A 452 2.10 -31.38 -12.48
N PRO A 453 2.39 -31.96 -11.32
CA PRO A 453 3.70 -31.80 -10.68
C PRO A 453 4.87 -32.35 -11.52
N SER A 454 4.63 -33.28 -12.41
CA SER A 454 5.67 -33.88 -13.29
C SER A 454 6.17 -32.90 -14.36
N LEU A 455 5.36 -31.85 -14.65
CA LEU A 455 5.70 -30.77 -15.58
C LEU A 455 6.17 -29.51 -14.86
N ALA A 456 6.40 -29.56 -13.57
CA ALA A 456 6.90 -28.46 -12.80
C ALA A 456 8.36 -28.13 -13.17
N ALA A 457 8.72 -26.85 -13.13
CA ALA A 457 10.09 -26.42 -13.36
C ALA A 457 11.07 -27.09 -12.39
N ASN A 458 12.34 -27.24 -12.80
CA ASN A 458 13.38 -27.80 -11.94
C ASN A 458 13.49 -27.02 -10.63
N GLY A 459 13.62 -27.73 -9.52
CA GLY A 459 13.69 -27.13 -8.19
C GLY A 459 12.36 -26.68 -7.59
N TYR A 460 11.24 -26.85 -8.29
CA TYR A 460 9.93 -26.52 -7.76
C TYR A 460 9.53 -27.48 -6.62
N ARG A 461 8.93 -26.93 -5.56
CA ARG A 461 8.27 -27.64 -4.47
C ARG A 461 6.94 -26.97 -4.11
N PRO A 462 5.89 -27.72 -3.77
CA PRO A 462 4.62 -27.12 -3.34
C PRO A 462 4.80 -26.36 -2.02
N ARG A 463 3.96 -25.34 -1.81
CA ARG A 463 3.96 -24.55 -0.59
C ARG A 463 2.53 -24.28 -0.14
N PRO A 464 1.94 -25.16 0.68
CA PRO A 464 0.60 -24.94 1.21
C PRO A 464 0.61 -23.78 2.23
N TYR A 465 -0.33 -22.83 2.10
CA TYR A 465 -0.45 -21.72 3.02
C TYR A 465 -1.19 -22.10 4.31
N THR A 466 -1.91 -23.20 4.30
CA THR A 466 -2.57 -23.79 5.48
C THR A 466 -1.63 -24.21 6.59
N ASP A 467 -0.35 -24.39 6.31
CA ASP A 467 0.66 -24.83 7.29
C ASP A 467 1.08 -23.71 8.25
N TYR A 468 0.67 -22.48 7.98
CA TYR A 468 1.08 -21.32 8.76
C TYR A 468 -0.02 -20.87 9.74
N PRO A 469 0.31 -20.64 11.01
CA PRO A 469 -0.65 -20.23 12.03
C PRO A 469 -1.14 -18.79 11.82
N PHE A 470 -2.32 -18.48 12.34
CA PHE A 470 -2.83 -17.12 12.38
C PHE A 470 -1.94 -16.20 13.22
N MET A 471 -1.75 -15.00 12.73
CA MET A 471 -1.09 -13.90 13.44
C MET A 471 -2.14 -13.08 14.18
N HIS A 472 -2.02 -12.99 15.51
CA HIS A 472 -2.88 -12.18 16.34
C HIS A 472 -2.14 -10.90 16.76
N ASN A 473 -2.83 -9.76 16.71
CA ASN A 473 -2.35 -8.48 17.21
C ASN A 473 -3.34 -7.94 18.24
N LEU A 474 -2.90 -7.87 19.51
CA LEU A 474 -3.64 -7.24 20.59
C LEU A 474 -3.07 -5.84 20.81
N SER A 475 -3.92 -4.84 20.82
CA SER A 475 -3.50 -3.46 21.01
C SER A 475 -4.41 -2.69 21.96
N ALA A 476 -3.83 -1.71 22.64
CA ALA A 476 -4.53 -0.76 23.47
C ALA A 476 -4.05 0.66 23.17
N TYR A 477 -4.94 1.62 23.24
CA TYR A 477 -4.61 3.03 23.04
C TYR A 477 -5.34 3.95 24.01
N VAL A 478 -4.74 5.10 24.22
CA VAL A 478 -5.34 6.24 24.92
C VAL A 478 -4.92 7.51 24.19
N GLU A 479 -5.86 8.41 23.99
CA GLU A 479 -5.64 9.70 23.33
C GLU A 479 -6.50 10.76 23.99
N GLU A 480 -5.88 11.87 24.37
CA GLU A 480 -6.53 13.05 24.94
C GLU A 480 -6.44 14.21 23.96
N HIS A 481 -7.56 14.81 23.65
CA HIS A 481 -7.67 16.04 22.88
C HIS A 481 -8.14 17.17 23.80
N LEU A 482 -7.35 18.24 23.88
CA LEU A 482 -7.63 19.43 24.70
C LEU A 482 -7.79 20.65 23.81
N THR A 483 -8.85 21.42 24.02
CA THR A 483 -9.00 22.79 23.50
C THR A 483 -8.82 23.77 24.64
N LEU A 484 -7.78 24.56 24.57
CA LEU A 484 -7.33 25.48 25.61
C LEU A 484 -7.48 26.93 25.13
N PRO A 485 -8.21 27.79 25.86
CA PRO A 485 -8.16 29.24 25.61
C PRO A 485 -6.80 29.79 26.11
N VAL A 486 -6.10 30.49 25.26
CA VAL A 486 -4.81 31.13 25.58
C VAL A 486 -4.92 32.62 25.24
N ALA A 487 -5.25 33.43 26.22
CA ALA A 487 -5.62 34.86 26.04
C ALA A 487 -6.79 34.96 25.01
N GLU A 488 -6.62 35.73 23.94
CA GLU A 488 -7.62 35.86 22.88
C GLU A 488 -7.50 34.78 21.77
N THR A 489 -6.69 33.73 22.00
CA THR A 489 -6.39 32.70 21.03
C THR A 489 -6.84 31.35 21.51
N THR A 490 -6.87 30.34 20.63
CA THR A 490 -7.23 28.96 20.96
C THR A 490 -6.09 28.02 20.59
N LEU A 491 -5.66 27.21 21.56
CA LEU A 491 -4.70 26.15 21.37
C LEU A 491 -5.39 24.78 21.49
N GLU A 492 -5.37 24.01 20.42
CA GLU A 492 -5.82 22.62 20.39
C GLU A 492 -4.60 21.69 20.46
N VAL A 493 -4.64 20.70 21.33
CA VAL A 493 -3.54 19.75 21.54
C VAL A 493 -4.11 18.34 21.60
N THR A 494 -3.53 17.42 20.87
CA THR A 494 -3.81 15.99 21.00
C THR A 494 -2.55 15.26 21.40
N ALA A 495 -2.61 14.44 22.43
CA ALA A 495 -1.54 13.55 22.85
C ALA A 495 -2.07 12.12 23.02
N GLY A 496 -1.42 11.16 22.40
CA GLY A 496 -1.85 9.78 22.42
C GLY A 496 -0.69 8.80 22.53
N MET A 497 -1.01 7.61 23.01
CA MET A 497 -0.11 6.45 23.09
C MET A 497 -0.86 5.22 22.62
N ARG A 498 -0.20 4.43 21.78
CA ARG A 498 -0.68 3.11 21.38
C ARG A 498 0.36 2.05 21.72
N MET A 499 -0.09 0.95 22.28
CA MET A 499 0.66 -0.29 22.48
C MET A 499 0.13 -1.35 21.52
N GLU A 500 1.01 -2.10 20.90
CA GLU A 500 0.67 -3.26 20.08
C GLU A 500 1.52 -4.46 20.47
N ASN A 501 0.91 -5.64 20.54
CA ASN A 501 1.59 -6.90 20.81
C ASN A 501 1.17 -7.95 19.80
N VAL A 502 2.14 -8.55 19.12
CA VAL A 502 1.92 -9.66 18.20
C VAL A 502 2.10 -11.00 18.91
N PHE A 503 1.14 -11.87 18.67
CA PHE A 503 1.17 -13.24 19.13
C PHE A 503 0.93 -14.21 17.97
N ILE A 504 1.85 -15.17 17.78
CA ILE A 504 1.78 -16.21 16.76
C ILE A 504 2.11 -17.56 17.41
N SER A 505 1.20 -18.51 17.31
CA SER A 505 1.39 -19.85 17.86
C SER A 505 2.55 -20.56 17.18
N ASN A 506 3.37 -21.26 17.94
CA ASN A 506 4.50 -22.06 17.44
C ASN A 506 5.48 -21.28 16.55
N SER A 507 5.59 -19.97 16.73
CA SER A 507 6.53 -19.12 16.02
C SER A 507 7.60 -18.58 16.96
N LEU A 508 8.82 -18.42 16.45
CA LEU A 508 9.88 -17.69 17.15
C LEU A 508 9.59 -16.19 17.18
N TYR A 509 8.77 -15.70 16.26
CA TYR A 509 8.31 -14.31 16.21
C TYR A 509 6.97 -14.16 16.93
N THR A 510 7.03 -14.11 18.26
CA THR A 510 5.84 -13.97 19.11
C THR A 510 6.14 -13.05 20.31
N ASN A 511 5.09 -12.51 20.95
CA ASN A 511 5.19 -11.59 22.10
C ASN A 511 6.07 -10.36 21.83
N LYS A 512 6.06 -9.86 20.60
CA LYS A 512 6.76 -8.62 20.23
C LYS A 512 5.85 -7.43 20.52
N THR A 513 6.25 -6.59 21.47
CA THR A 513 5.47 -5.42 21.92
C THR A 513 6.14 -4.14 21.44
N THR A 514 5.32 -3.19 20.97
CA THR A 514 5.76 -1.86 20.54
C THR A 514 4.92 -0.74 21.16
N PHE A 515 5.48 0.48 21.15
CA PHE A 515 4.83 1.68 21.68
C PHE A 515 4.96 2.82 20.69
N SER A 516 3.82 3.42 20.34
CA SER A 516 3.69 4.46 19.32
C SER A 516 3.11 5.74 19.91
N PRO A 517 3.95 6.64 20.50
CA PRO A 517 3.52 7.95 20.96
C PRO A 517 3.18 8.87 19.80
N ARG A 518 2.17 9.73 19.99
CA ARG A 518 1.69 10.68 18.98
C ARG A 518 1.29 11.98 19.63
N PHE A 519 1.62 13.09 18.98
CA PHE A 519 1.34 14.43 19.44
C PHE A 519 0.99 15.30 18.22
N ASN A 520 -0.10 16.04 18.33
CA ASN A 520 -0.49 17.07 17.38
C ASN A 520 -0.92 18.32 18.14
N ALA A 521 -0.63 19.50 17.60
CA ALA A 521 -1.07 20.77 18.12
C ALA A 521 -1.49 21.71 16.99
N LYS A 522 -2.50 22.54 17.25
CA LYS A 522 -2.95 23.61 16.37
C LYS A 522 -3.22 24.87 17.20
N TRP A 523 -2.54 25.94 16.86
CA TRP A 523 -2.70 27.22 17.55
C TRP A 523 -3.38 28.22 16.62
N LYS A 524 -4.63 28.55 16.92
CA LYS A 524 -5.42 29.58 16.22
C LYS A 524 -5.05 30.92 16.80
N LEU A 525 -4.12 31.64 16.16
CA LEU A 525 -3.55 32.90 16.61
C LEU A 525 -4.43 34.10 16.33
N ALA A 526 -5.21 34.04 15.25
CA ALA A 526 -6.18 35.07 14.85
C ALA A 526 -7.29 34.41 14.00
N GLU A 527 -8.37 35.13 13.77
CA GLU A 527 -9.34 34.72 12.76
C GLU A 527 -8.65 34.59 11.40
N GLY A 528 -8.73 33.39 10.82
CA GLY A 528 -8.07 33.08 9.54
C GLY A 528 -6.56 32.84 9.61
N PHE A 529 -5.91 32.73 10.82
CA PHE A 529 -4.51 32.36 10.89
C PHE A 529 -4.23 31.32 11.99
N ALA A 530 -3.67 30.18 11.60
CA ALA A 530 -3.31 29.12 12.52
C ALA A 530 -1.95 28.51 12.19
N LEU A 531 -1.20 28.15 13.23
CA LEU A 531 -0.02 27.31 13.16
C LEU A 531 -0.39 25.91 13.64
N ARG A 532 0.21 24.90 13.06
CA ARG A 532 0.04 23.51 13.48
C ARG A 532 1.34 22.75 13.43
N GLY A 533 1.44 21.73 14.24
CA GLY A 533 2.59 20.83 14.27
C GLY A 533 2.18 19.47 14.75
N GLY A 534 2.88 18.46 14.29
CA GLY A 534 2.67 17.09 14.70
C GLY A 534 3.98 16.32 14.75
N TRP A 535 4.06 15.43 15.72
CA TRP A 535 5.12 14.44 15.81
C TRP A 535 4.53 13.13 16.28
N GLY A 536 4.92 12.04 15.64
CA GLY A 536 4.41 10.76 16.07
C GLY A 536 5.16 9.58 15.46
N VAL A 537 4.97 8.46 16.12
CA VAL A 537 5.50 7.17 15.73
C VAL A 537 4.38 6.29 15.24
N THR A 538 4.60 5.64 14.10
CA THR A 538 3.71 4.62 13.54
C THR A 538 4.53 3.39 13.18
N GLU A 539 3.92 2.21 13.28
CA GLU A 539 4.62 0.95 13.09
C GLU A 539 3.79 0.00 12.22
N LYS A 540 4.47 -0.75 11.36
CA LYS A 540 3.88 -1.75 10.46
C LYS A 540 4.38 -3.13 10.83
N LEU A 541 3.45 -4.07 11.00
CA LEU A 541 3.72 -5.48 11.22
C LEU A 541 4.44 -6.12 10.04
N PRO A 542 5.31 -7.11 10.26
CA PRO A 542 5.83 -7.93 9.17
C PRO A 542 4.71 -8.80 8.58
N SER A 543 4.69 -8.93 7.26
CA SER A 543 3.77 -9.85 6.58
C SER A 543 4.28 -11.30 6.62
N TYR A 544 3.43 -12.25 6.21
CA TYR A 544 3.83 -13.64 6.06
C TYR A 544 4.97 -13.84 5.06
N TYR A 545 5.08 -12.98 4.05
CA TYR A 545 6.23 -12.97 3.14
C TYR A 545 7.57 -12.83 3.89
N ILE A 546 7.62 -11.98 4.92
CA ILE A 546 8.83 -11.81 5.74
C ILE A 546 8.94 -12.89 6.81
N LEU A 547 7.84 -13.20 7.52
CA LEU A 547 7.87 -14.12 8.66
C LEU A 547 8.09 -15.57 8.25
N TYR A 548 7.57 -15.95 7.11
CA TYR A 548 7.58 -17.30 6.58
C TYR A 548 8.11 -17.33 5.15
N PRO A 549 9.39 -17.03 4.93
CA PRO A 549 9.98 -17.14 3.61
C PRO A 549 9.86 -18.59 3.10
N LYS A 550 9.81 -18.73 1.78
CA LYS A 550 9.72 -20.04 1.14
C LYS A 550 10.89 -20.91 1.56
N GLN A 551 10.62 -22.18 1.90
CA GLN A 551 11.66 -23.16 2.07
C GLN A 551 12.36 -23.37 0.73
N GLU A 552 13.68 -23.31 0.73
CA GLU A 552 14.49 -23.46 -0.46
C GLU A 552 15.21 -24.80 -0.43
N TYR A 553 15.58 -25.27 -1.61
CA TYR A 553 16.27 -26.54 -1.81
C TYR A 553 17.51 -26.31 -2.65
N ARG A 554 18.62 -26.92 -2.21
CA ARG A 554 19.87 -26.91 -2.96
C ARG A 554 19.93 -28.19 -3.77
N ASP A 555 19.69 -28.05 -5.08
CA ASP A 555 19.79 -29.16 -6.02
C ASP A 555 21.12 -29.04 -6.77
N ILE A 556 22.11 -29.85 -6.38
CA ILE A 556 23.47 -29.80 -6.89
C ILE A 556 23.72 -31.04 -7.75
N GLN A 557 24.08 -30.86 -9.01
CA GLN A 557 24.34 -31.96 -9.91
C GLN A 557 25.62 -32.68 -9.51
N SER A 558 25.49 -33.97 -9.14
CA SER A 558 26.64 -34.84 -8.78
C SER A 558 27.09 -35.73 -9.94
N PHE A 559 26.19 -36.02 -10.90
CA PHE A 559 26.48 -36.84 -12.09
C PHE A 559 25.58 -36.42 -13.24
N GLY A 560 26.11 -36.47 -14.44
CA GLY A 560 25.31 -36.21 -15.65
C GLY A 560 26.00 -36.73 -16.91
N PHE A 561 25.17 -37.19 -17.86
CA PHE A 561 25.65 -37.60 -19.18
C PHE A 561 24.52 -37.52 -20.21
N SER A 562 24.91 -37.36 -21.47
CA SER A 562 24.00 -37.36 -22.61
C SER A 562 24.21 -38.63 -23.45
N TYR A 563 23.16 -39.18 -24.02
CA TYR A 563 23.16 -40.33 -24.89
C TYR A 563 22.07 -40.20 -25.96
N GLY A 564 22.43 -40.38 -27.22
CA GLY A 564 21.45 -40.14 -28.32
C GLY A 564 20.71 -38.81 -28.13
N ASP A 565 19.38 -38.87 -28.17
CA ASP A 565 18.51 -37.71 -27.91
C ASP A 565 18.18 -37.55 -26.42
N GLY A 566 18.74 -38.37 -25.52
CA GLY A 566 18.47 -38.35 -24.08
C GLY A 566 19.64 -37.86 -23.25
N ALA A 567 19.32 -37.49 -22.02
CA ALA A 567 20.28 -37.19 -20.98
C ALA A 567 19.77 -37.69 -19.63
N SER A 568 20.68 -37.98 -18.72
CA SER A 568 20.34 -38.37 -17.36
C SER A 568 21.24 -37.66 -16.38
N TYR A 569 20.63 -37.23 -15.27
CA TYR A 569 21.29 -36.42 -14.24
C TYR A 569 20.98 -36.96 -12.86
N VAL A 570 21.96 -36.97 -11.98
CA VAL A 570 21.79 -37.23 -10.56
C VAL A 570 22.10 -35.94 -9.79
N TYR A 571 21.20 -35.60 -8.91
CA TYR A 571 21.30 -34.42 -8.08
C TYR A 571 21.36 -34.80 -6.61
N TYR A 572 22.19 -34.09 -5.87
CA TYR A 572 22.12 -34.05 -4.42
C TYR A 572 21.15 -32.92 -4.03
N THR A 573 20.08 -33.28 -3.36
CA THR A 573 19.10 -32.32 -2.82
C THR A 573 19.34 -32.11 -1.34
N GLN A 574 19.47 -30.87 -0.92
CA GLN A 574 19.54 -30.49 0.49
C GLN A 574 18.48 -29.43 0.77
N PRO A 575 17.43 -29.75 1.56
CA PRO A 575 16.50 -28.73 2.03
C PRO A 575 17.18 -27.79 3.02
N TYR A 576 16.90 -26.50 2.91
CA TYR A 576 17.37 -25.52 3.88
C TYR A 576 16.28 -24.48 4.17
N THR A 577 16.28 -23.98 5.38
CA THR A 577 15.33 -22.95 5.80
C THR A 577 16.02 -21.60 5.78
N VAL A 578 15.30 -20.57 5.38
CA VAL A 578 15.75 -19.19 5.55
C VAL A 578 16.10 -18.95 7.02
N ARG A 579 17.27 -18.39 7.28
CA ARG A 579 17.73 -18.14 8.64
C ARG A 579 16.82 -17.15 9.35
N TYR A 580 16.29 -17.57 10.50
CA TYR A 580 15.51 -16.70 11.36
C TYR A 580 16.40 -15.63 12.03
N ASN A 581 15.92 -14.39 12.04
CA ASN A 581 16.54 -13.30 12.77
C ASN A 581 15.73 -13.01 14.05
N PRO A 582 16.23 -13.36 15.23
CA PRO A 582 15.54 -13.09 16.49
C PRO A 582 15.46 -11.60 16.83
N ASP A 583 16.35 -10.79 16.23
CA ASP A 583 16.42 -9.34 16.42
C ASP A 583 15.60 -8.55 15.40
N LEU A 584 14.80 -9.22 14.57
CA LEU A 584 13.93 -8.57 13.59
C LEU A 584 13.01 -7.58 14.30
N LYS A 585 13.13 -6.30 13.93
CA LYS A 585 12.36 -5.19 14.48
C LYS A 585 11.18 -4.86 13.57
N TRP A 586 10.15 -4.26 14.15
CA TRP A 586 9.06 -3.72 13.37
C TRP A 586 9.56 -2.55 12.50
N GLN A 587 9.01 -2.46 11.30
CA GLN A 587 9.20 -1.29 10.47
C GLN A 587 8.48 -0.10 11.12
N ARG A 588 9.24 0.96 11.42
CA ARG A 588 8.78 2.11 12.20
C ARG A 588 8.94 3.38 11.40
N ASN A 589 7.96 4.25 11.42
CA ASN A 589 8.06 5.59 10.83
C ASN A 589 7.97 6.67 11.92
N ASN A 590 8.94 7.55 11.95
CA ASN A 590 8.91 8.77 12.77
C ASN A 590 8.45 9.91 11.86
N ASN A 591 7.24 10.39 12.09
CA ASN A 591 6.62 11.48 11.35
C ASN A 591 6.78 12.79 12.10
N SER A 592 7.20 13.84 11.41
CA SER A 592 7.20 15.21 11.91
C SER A 592 6.59 16.12 10.86
N GLU A 593 5.69 16.99 11.25
CA GLU A 593 5.11 17.98 10.36
C GLU A 593 4.92 19.33 11.04
N PHE A 594 5.03 20.39 10.26
CA PHE A 594 4.71 21.74 10.64
C PHE A 594 3.91 22.41 9.53
N GLY A 595 2.84 23.10 9.88
CA GLY A 595 1.95 23.72 8.91
C GLY A 595 1.51 25.12 9.31
N ILE A 596 1.18 25.90 8.27
CA ILE A 596 0.61 27.24 8.38
C ILE A 596 -0.68 27.24 7.57
N ASP A 597 -1.77 27.62 8.22
CA ASP A 597 -3.06 27.85 7.55
C ASP A 597 -3.39 29.34 7.67
N ALA A 598 -3.67 29.99 6.55
CA ALA A 598 -4.01 31.41 6.49
C ALA A 598 -5.21 31.66 5.58
N ALA A 599 -6.08 32.55 5.98
CA ALA A 599 -7.18 33.04 5.18
C ALA A 599 -7.16 34.57 5.19
N PHE A 600 -7.05 35.20 4.04
CA PHE A 600 -7.04 36.68 3.90
C PHE A 600 -7.68 37.08 2.57
N LEU A 601 -8.51 38.09 2.59
CA LEU A 601 -9.21 38.62 1.41
C LEU A 601 -9.91 37.52 0.56
N GLY A 602 -10.49 36.53 1.23
CA GLY A 602 -11.17 35.40 0.55
C GLY A 602 -10.21 34.32 -0.01
N THR A 603 -8.89 34.55 0.03
CA THR A 603 -7.90 33.53 -0.34
C THR A 603 -7.58 32.65 0.86
N LYS A 604 -7.59 31.32 0.67
CA LYS A 604 -7.18 30.34 1.67
C LYS A 604 -5.85 29.73 1.26
N LEU A 605 -4.92 29.68 2.20
CA LEU A 605 -3.58 29.11 2.02
C LEU A 605 -3.33 28.05 3.08
N SER A 606 -2.82 26.90 2.68
CA SER A 606 -2.27 25.86 3.55
C SER A 606 -0.89 25.44 3.06
N LEU A 607 0.12 25.63 3.90
CA LEU A 607 1.49 25.18 3.65
C LEU A 607 1.90 24.21 4.74
N VAL A 608 2.39 23.04 4.36
CA VAL A 608 2.85 21.98 5.26
C VAL A 608 4.25 21.56 4.88
N GLY A 609 5.19 21.64 5.81
CA GLY A 609 6.48 20.97 5.73
C GLY A 609 6.45 19.66 6.50
N PHE A 610 7.07 18.59 5.98
CA PHE A 610 7.16 17.32 6.67
C PHE A 610 8.58 16.72 6.60
N TYR A 611 8.92 15.95 7.63
CA TYR A 611 10.12 15.13 7.68
C TYR A 611 9.80 13.76 8.29
N ASN A 612 9.96 12.71 7.50
CA ASN A 612 9.63 11.34 7.87
C ASN A 612 10.87 10.46 7.76
N VAL A 613 11.11 9.63 8.77
CA VAL A 613 12.18 8.64 8.76
C VAL A 613 11.59 7.26 8.97
N THR A 614 11.61 6.43 7.93
CA THR A 614 11.26 5.01 8.03
C THR A 614 12.48 4.25 8.51
N LYS A 615 12.39 3.69 9.71
CA LYS A 615 13.41 2.85 10.34
C LYS A 615 13.08 1.37 10.16
N ASN A 616 14.12 0.56 10.10
CA ASN A 616 14.00 -0.90 10.04
C ASN A 616 13.07 -1.40 8.92
N PRO A 617 13.12 -0.90 7.67
CA PRO A 617 12.34 -1.48 6.58
C PRO A 617 12.70 -2.96 6.44
N TYR A 618 11.68 -3.81 6.15
CA TYR A 618 11.92 -5.24 6.02
C TYR A 618 12.71 -5.56 4.76
N ASN A 619 13.67 -6.49 4.89
CA ASN A 619 14.57 -6.92 3.83
C ASN A 619 15.06 -8.36 4.08
N PHE A 620 15.80 -8.90 3.12
CA PHE A 620 16.54 -10.16 3.24
C PHE A 620 18.02 -9.92 2.93
N LEU A 621 18.90 -10.60 3.66
CA LEU A 621 20.32 -10.65 3.37
C LEU A 621 20.69 -11.99 2.78
N ASP A 622 21.49 -11.97 1.72
CA ASP A 622 22.12 -13.16 1.18
C ASP A 622 23.33 -13.55 2.03
N ILE A 623 23.35 -14.82 2.39
CA ILE A 623 24.44 -15.44 3.13
C ILE A 623 24.96 -16.60 2.31
N TYR A 624 26.27 -16.82 2.34
CA TYR A 624 26.91 -17.93 1.65
C TYR A 624 27.67 -18.78 2.64
N ASP A 625 27.55 -20.10 2.49
CA ASP A 625 28.29 -21.08 3.28
C ASP A 625 29.16 -21.91 2.34
N PRO A 626 30.40 -22.26 2.73
CA PRO A 626 31.19 -23.25 2.00
C PRO A 626 30.46 -24.59 1.97
N PHE A 627 30.53 -25.25 0.83
CA PHE A 627 29.90 -26.53 0.61
C PHE A 627 30.80 -27.44 -0.23
N SER A 628 30.91 -28.69 0.19
CA SER A 628 31.70 -29.71 -0.53
C SER A 628 30.78 -30.82 -1.01
N TYR A 629 30.96 -31.27 -2.25
CA TYR A 629 30.17 -32.35 -2.83
C TYR A 629 31.03 -33.16 -3.81
N ASP A 630 30.66 -34.42 -4.04
CA ASP A 630 31.40 -35.32 -4.92
C ASP A 630 30.78 -35.31 -6.32
N ILE A 631 31.64 -35.13 -7.32
CA ILE A 631 31.26 -35.27 -8.73
C ILE A 631 31.70 -36.65 -9.19
N LEU A 632 30.73 -37.42 -9.67
CA LEU A 632 30.96 -38.74 -10.22
C LEU A 632 31.30 -38.63 -11.71
N GLN A 633 32.25 -39.43 -12.14
CA GLN A 633 32.66 -39.56 -13.54
C GLN A 633 32.67 -41.01 -13.97
N ARG A 634 32.66 -41.22 -15.28
CA ARG A 634 32.82 -42.55 -15.86
C ARG A 634 34.21 -43.09 -15.59
N PRO A 635 34.36 -44.38 -15.27
CA PRO A 635 35.68 -45.03 -15.21
C PRO A 635 36.39 -44.89 -16.54
N GLU A 636 37.70 -44.87 -16.50
CA GLU A 636 38.54 -44.86 -17.70
C GLU A 636 38.27 -46.11 -18.54
N GLY A 637 38.04 -45.93 -19.86
CA GLY A 637 37.72 -47.02 -20.77
C GLY A 637 36.26 -47.53 -20.73
N PHE A 638 35.38 -46.93 -19.91
CA PHE A 638 33.97 -47.31 -19.90
C PHE A 638 33.26 -46.83 -21.16
N GLU A 639 32.72 -47.72 -21.93
CA GLU A 639 31.89 -47.44 -23.11
C GLU A 639 30.43 -47.24 -22.65
N MET A 640 29.83 -46.08 -22.98
CA MET A 640 28.48 -45.76 -22.64
C MET A 640 27.48 -46.57 -23.44
N PRO A 641 26.56 -47.33 -22.84
CA PRO A 641 25.48 -48.01 -23.53
C PRO A 641 24.57 -47.03 -24.25
N SER A 642 23.91 -47.49 -25.34
CA SER A 642 23.01 -46.67 -26.12
C SER A 642 21.77 -46.22 -25.33
N GLU A 643 21.27 -47.03 -24.41
CA GLU A 643 20.16 -46.76 -23.51
C GLU A 643 20.47 -47.31 -22.12
N PRO A 644 21.26 -46.61 -21.33
CA PRO A 644 21.69 -47.10 -20.01
C PRO A 644 20.55 -47.10 -19.01
N GLN A 645 20.49 -48.15 -18.23
CA GLN A 645 19.70 -48.18 -17.00
C GLN A 645 20.59 -47.54 -15.87
N ILE A 646 19.95 -46.77 -15.00
CA ILE A 646 20.64 -46.01 -13.94
C ILE A 646 20.07 -46.43 -12.59
N LYS A 647 20.96 -46.64 -11.65
CA LYS A 647 20.63 -46.85 -10.25
C LYS A 647 21.44 -45.90 -9.40
N VAL A 648 20.77 -45.28 -8.45
CA VAL A 648 21.38 -44.30 -7.50
C VAL A 648 21.13 -44.81 -6.09
N ASP A 649 22.17 -44.73 -5.25
CA ASP A 649 22.01 -44.86 -3.81
C ASP A 649 21.71 -43.48 -3.25
N SER A 650 20.52 -43.32 -2.67
CA SER A 650 20.03 -42.00 -2.20
C SER A 650 20.82 -41.41 -1.02
N GLN A 651 21.60 -42.23 -0.31
CA GLN A 651 22.39 -41.79 0.84
C GLN A 651 23.85 -41.49 0.50
N THR A 652 24.46 -42.40 -0.26
CA THR A 652 25.88 -42.28 -0.60
C THR A 652 26.16 -41.56 -1.89
N GLY A 653 25.14 -41.38 -2.76
CA GLY A 653 25.30 -40.78 -4.08
C GLY A 653 25.96 -41.69 -5.11
N MET A 654 26.24 -42.94 -4.75
CA MET A 654 26.82 -43.88 -5.70
C MET A 654 25.89 -44.15 -6.87
N VAL A 655 26.39 -44.07 -8.07
CA VAL A 655 25.64 -44.31 -9.30
C VAL A 655 26.19 -45.55 -9.98
N TRP A 656 25.29 -46.38 -10.47
CA TRP A 656 25.62 -47.54 -11.32
C TRP A 656 24.91 -47.45 -12.65
N LEU A 657 25.61 -47.82 -13.71
CA LEU A 657 25.07 -47.90 -15.06
C LEU A 657 25.06 -49.36 -15.54
N ARG A 658 24.06 -49.70 -16.34
CA ARG A 658 23.96 -50.97 -16.99
C ARG A 658 23.38 -50.81 -18.40
N GLY A 659 23.94 -51.47 -19.41
CA GLY A 659 23.36 -51.57 -20.75
C GLY A 659 22.16 -52.53 -20.75
N GLY A 660 21.28 -52.46 -21.78
CA GLY A 660 20.09 -53.28 -21.86
C GLY A 660 20.39 -54.79 -21.84
N ASP A 661 21.49 -55.23 -22.40
CA ASP A 661 21.90 -56.62 -22.49
C ASP A 661 22.98 -57.01 -21.45
N ASP A 662 23.44 -56.07 -20.65
CA ASP A 662 24.47 -56.33 -19.64
C ASP A 662 23.91 -57.05 -18.42
N GLN A 663 24.66 -58.06 -17.97
CA GLN A 663 24.31 -58.79 -16.73
C GLN A 663 24.71 -58.07 -15.44
N TYR A 664 25.66 -57.12 -15.54
CA TYR A 664 26.30 -56.49 -14.39
C TYR A 664 26.08 -54.96 -14.37
N TRP A 665 26.00 -54.42 -13.18
CA TRP A 665 25.99 -52.99 -12.89
C TRP A 665 27.43 -52.50 -12.73
N THR A 666 27.82 -51.47 -13.47
CA THR A 666 29.11 -50.85 -13.36
C THR A 666 29.00 -49.59 -12.49
N PRO A 667 29.69 -49.49 -11.37
CA PRO A 667 29.73 -48.32 -10.52
C PRO A 667 30.47 -47.18 -11.22
N MET A 668 30.01 -45.94 -11.06
CA MET A 668 30.74 -44.74 -11.48
C MET A 668 31.76 -44.36 -10.44
N ASP A 669 32.92 -43.94 -10.87
CA ASP A 669 34.02 -43.55 -9.96
C ASP A 669 33.78 -42.16 -9.37
N VAL A 670 34.07 -41.99 -8.08
CA VAL A 670 34.23 -40.66 -7.51
C VAL A 670 35.56 -40.09 -8.03
N LYS A 671 35.50 -39.01 -8.79
CA LYS A 671 36.69 -38.44 -9.39
C LYS A 671 37.18 -37.18 -8.72
N VAL A 672 36.25 -36.35 -8.24
CA VAL A 672 36.58 -35.04 -7.66
C VAL A 672 35.58 -34.71 -6.53
N THR A 673 36.14 -34.36 -5.38
CA THR A 673 35.38 -33.59 -4.40
C THR A 673 35.48 -32.13 -4.79
N ASP A 674 34.39 -31.55 -5.30
CA ASP A 674 34.34 -30.14 -5.63
C ASP A 674 33.89 -29.31 -4.42
N ARG A 675 34.35 -28.08 -4.37
CA ARG A 675 34.02 -27.14 -3.30
C ARG A 675 33.41 -25.88 -3.93
N THR A 676 32.32 -25.43 -3.35
CA THR A 676 31.57 -24.25 -3.81
C THR A 676 31.00 -23.51 -2.63
N PHE A 677 30.27 -22.43 -2.93
CA PHE A 677 29.45 -21.76 -1.93
C PHE A 677 27.98 -22.00 -2.25
N VAL A 678 27.20 -22.21 -1.22
CA VAL A 678 25.76 -22.34 -1.31
C VAL A 678 25.10 -21.13 -0.67
N ARG A 679 24.17 -20.55 -1.40
CA ARG A 679 23.40 -19.38 -0.95
C ARG A 679 22.33 -19.81 0.03
N SER A 680 22.16 -19.02 1.08
CA SER A 680 20.97 -18.98 1.92
C SER A 680 20.55 -17.54 2.14
N THR A 681 19.38 -17.33 2.69
CA THR A 681 18.84 -16.01 3.01
C THR A 681 18.59 -15.89 4.50
N GLN A 682 18.64 -14.66 5.02
CA GLN A 682 18.29 -14.32 6.38
C GLN A 682 17.32 -13.14 6.37
N GLN A 683 16.27 -13.23 7.18
CA GLN A 683 15.41 -12.09 7.46
C GLN A 683 16.23 -10.94 8.05
N ASN A 684 15.95 -9.73 7.61
CA ASN A 684 16.69 -8.56 8.08
C ASN A 684 15.84 -7.29 8.08
N ASN A 685 16.36 -6.27 8.73
CA ASN A 685 15.89 -4.90 8.60
C ASN A 685 16.91 -4.11 7.76
N GLY A 686 16.44 -3.45 6.72
CA GLY A 686 17.26 -2.55 5.90
C GLY A 686 17.59 -1.24 6.61
N ALA A 687 18.38 -0.40 5.95
CA ALA A 687 18.75 0.91 6.46
C ALA A 687 17.62 1.94 6.38
N ASP A 688 17.76 2.99 7.18
CA ASP A 688 16.76 4.05 7.32
C ASP A 688 16.51 4.81 6.00
N ILE A 689 15.26 5.17 5.75
CA ILE A 689 14.83 5.96 4.60
C ILE A 689 14.30 7.30 5.09
N SER A 690 14.95 8.38 4.66
CA SER A 690 14.56 9.74 5.00
C SER A 690 13.75 10.37 3.87
N ARG A 691 12.62 10.97 4.22
CA ARG A 691 11.76 11.74 3.31
C ARG A 691 11.49 13.10 3.92
N ALA A 692 11.73 14.16 3.15
CA ALA A 692 11.38 15.52 3.51
C ALA A 692 10.56 16.16 2.38
N GLY A 693 9.70 17.10 2.69
CA GLY A 693 8.95 17.77 1.64
C GLY A 693 8.11 18.92 2.13
N ALA A 694 7.45 19.57 1.18
CA ALA A 694 6.49 20.63 1.44
C ALA A 694 5.29 20.48 0.51
N GLU A 695 4.10 20.66 1.05
CA GLU A 695 2.82 20.64 0.35
C GLU A 695 2.17 22.01 0.46
N LEU A 696 1.74 22.58 -0.66
CA LEU A 696 1.09 23.88 -0.75
C LEU A 696 -0.30 23.72 -1.36
N ILE A 697 -1.30 24.34 -0.77
CA ILE A 697 -2.63 24.53 -1.36
C ILE A 697 -2.98 26.01 -1.22
N VAL A 698 -3.41 26.63 -2.33
CA VAL A 698 -3.94 27.99 -2.37
C VAL A 698 -5.29 27.96 -3.09
N GLU A 699 -6.33 28.42 -2.44
CA GLU A 699 -7.67 28.59 -3.01
C GLU A 699 -7.97 30.08 -3.11
N PHE A 700 -8.21 30.57 -4.31
CA PHE A 700 -8.53 31.96 -4.57
C PHE A 700 -10.06 32.21 -4.47
N PRO A 701 -10.50 33.41 -4.15
CA PRO A 701 -11.93 33.73 -4.19
C PRO A 701 -12.50 33.61 -5.60
N GLU A 702 -13.79 33.37 -5.71
CA GLU A 702 -14.50 33.34 -6.98
C GLU A 702 -14.36 34.68 -7.71
N ILE A 703 -14.01 34.60 -8.99
CA ILE A 703 -14.11 35.74 -9.91
C ILE A 703 -15.56 35.79 -10.38
N ALA A 704 -16.38 36.58 -9.72
CA ALA A 704 -17.83 36.60 -9.88
C ALA A 704 -18.32 36.77 -11.34
N PRO A 705 -17.75 37.64 -12.20
CA PRO A 705 -18.18 37.76 -13.60
C PRO A 705 -17.99 36.47 -14.42
N LEU A 706 -16.99 35.66 -14.05
CA LEU A 706 -16.65 34.38 -14.72
C LEU A 706 -17.24 33.16 -14.02
N ARG A 707 -17.82 33.33 -12.83
CA ARG A 707 -18.24 32.22 -11.97
C ARG A 707 -17.11 31.19 -11.82
N THR A 708 -15.86 31.64 -11.68
CA THR A 708 -14.68 30.78 -11.73
C THR A 708 -13.84 30.97 -10.49
N THR A 709 -13.52 29.88 -9.84
CA THR A 709 -12.57 29.76 -8.73
C THR A 709 -11.27 29.14 -9.23
N PHE A 710 -10.15 29.68 -8.82
CA PHE A 710 -8.84 29.10 -9.08
C PHE A 710 -8.30 28.42 -7.82
N ARG A 711 -7.72 27.24 -8.01
CA ARG A 711 -6.96 26.54 -7.00
C ARG A 711 -5.58 26.20 -7.53
N MET A 712 -4.57 26.40 -6.72
CA MET A 712 -3.20 25.96 -6.98
C MET A 712 -2.81 24.96 -5.91
N ASP A 713 -2.23 23.82 -6.29
CA ASP A 713 -1.63 22.86 -5.39
C ASP A 713 -0.24 22.46 -5.88
N ALA A 714 0.68 22.24 -4.95
CA ALA A 714 2.03 21.83 -5.25
C ALA A 714 2.60 20.92 -4.16
N SER A 715 3.50 20.02 -4.55
CA SER A 715 4.24 19.15 -3.65
C SER A 715 5.71 19.09 -4.08
N TYR A 716 6.60 19.39 -3.14
CA TYR A 716 8.02 19.10 -3.26
C TYR A 716 8.37 17.92 -2.37
N THR A 717 9.06 16.92 -2.91
CA THR A 717 9.53 15.76 -2.16
C THR A 717 11.01 15.52 -2.38
N TYR A 718 11.71 15.26 -1.28
CA TYR A 718 13.08 14.81 -1.23
C TYR A 718 13.13 13.45 -0.55
N THR A 719 13.74 12.45 -1.17
CA THR A 719 13.93 11.12 -0.58
C THR A 719 15.39 10.73 -0.65
N ARG A 720 15.93 10.27 0.45
CA ARG A 720 17.29 9.72 0.52
C ARG A 720 17.26 8.36 1.22
N TYR A 721 17.89 7.40 0.58
CA TYR A 721 18.11 6.07 1.09
C TYR A 721 19.55 5.66 0.83
N VAL A 722 20.19 5.07 1.81
CA VAL A 722 21.52 4.42 1.68
C VAL A 722 21.49 3.17 2.54
N ASN A 723 21.68 2.01 1.94
CA ASN A 723 21.84 0.76 2.67
C ASN A 723 23.29 0.30 2.58
N ASP A 724 24.10 0.65 3.57
CA ASP A 724 25.50 0.31 3.68
C ASP A 724 25.76 -0.98 4.48
N GLN A 725 24.70 -1.77 4.72
CA GLN A 725 24.86 -3.09 5.34
C GLN A 725 25.73 -4.00 4.45
N LEU A 726 26.58 -4.75 5.09
CA LEU A 726 27.42 -5.71 4.38
C LEU A 726 26.60 -6.89 3.90
N SER A 727 26.75 -7.25 2.65
CA SER A 727 26.09 -8.38 2.00
C SER A 727 27.11 -9.19 1.22
N ALA A 728 26.96 -10.48 1.29
CA ALA A 728 27.78 -11.41 0.54
C ALA A 728 27.25 -11.60 -0.89
N TYR A 729 28.14 -11.69 -1.85
CA TYR A 729 27.79 -12.03 -3.23
C TYR A 729 28.82 -12.99 -3.83
N TYR A 730 28.30 -14.10 -4.39
CA TYR A 730 29.09 -15.09 -5.09
C TYR A 730 28.85 -14.99 -6.60
N GLN A 731 29.91 -14.69 -7.34
CA GLN A 731 29.83 -14.61 -8.78
C GLN A 731 29.94 -16.00 -9.39
N THR A 732 28.86 -16.54 -9.85
CA THR A 732 28.83 -17.81 -10.58
C THR A 732 29.47 -17.65 -11.96
N GLY A 733 30.18 -18.66 -12.43
CA GLY A 733 30.82 -18.63 -13.74
C GLY A 733 32.19 -17.98 -13.76
N TRP A 734 32.79 -17.78 -12.59
CA TRP A 734 34.20 -17.34 -12.50
C TRP A 734 35.12 -18.31 -13.20
N SER A 735 35.81 -17.90 -14.28
CA SER A 735 36.90 -18.62 -14.92
C SER A 735 38.22 -18.09 -14.41
N HIS A 736 39.00 -18.98 -13.80
CA HIS A 736 40.31 -18.67 -13.31
C HIS A 736 41.31 -18.90 -14.44
N THR A 737 42.12 -17.89 -14.80
CA THR A 737 43.06 -18.01 -15.90
C THR A 737 44.42 -18.54 -15.45
N THR A 738 44.77 -18.40 -14.19
CA THR A 738 46.07 -18.71 -13.64
C THR A 738 46.09 -19.88 -12.67
N LEU A 739 44.98 -20.22 -12.06
CA LEU A 739 44.85 -21.34 -11.13
C LEU A 739 44.04 -22.48 -11.79
N PRO A 740 44.63 -23.67 -11.96
CA PRO A 740 43.98 -24.79 -12.65
C PRO A 740 42.90 -25.47 -11.83
N ASP A 741 42.76 -25.11 -10.57
CA ASP A 741 41.84 -25.74 -9.63
C ASP A 741 40.66 -24.82 -9.32
N ARG A 742 39.42 -25.33 -9.47
CA ARG A 742 38.19 -24.65 -9.10
C ARG A 742 38.07 -24.35 -7.60
N SER A 743 38.95 -24.92 -6.78
CA SER A 743 38.99 -24.74 -5.33
C SER A 743 39.32 -23.31 -4.84
N TYR A 744 39.75 -22.42 -5.73
CA TYR A 744 40.09 -21.04 -5.39
C TYR A 744 38.95 -20.06 -5.70
N GLN A 745 37.77 -20.37 -5.32
CA GLN A 745 36.62 -19.45 -5.42
C GLN A 745 36.49 -18.63 -4.14
N TYR A 746 35.97 -17.42 -4.29
CA TYR A 746 35.75 -16.50 -3.17
C TYR A 746 34.35 -15.91 -3.25
N VAL A 747 33.79 -15.59 -2.09
CA VAL A 747 32.58 -14.78 -1.97
C VAL A 747 33.01 -13.37 -1.57
N GLY A 748 32.66 -12.38 -2.38
CA GLY A 748 32.88 -10.97 -2.03
C GLY A 748 31.87 -10.49 -1.01
N ILE A 749 32.28 -9.60 -0.11
CA ILE A 749 31.45 -8.95 0.89
C ILE A 749 31.43 -7.46 0.59
N TYR A 750 30.26 -6.91 0.29
CA TYR A 750 30.06 -5.56 -0.22
C TYR A 750 29.07 -4.78 0.62
N ALA A 751 29.18 -3.46 0.61
CA ALA A 751 28.23 -2.54 1.24
C ALA A 751 27.03 -2.26 0.31
N ASN A 752 26.24 -3.28 -0.01
CA ASN A 752 25.10 -3.17 -0.92
C ASN A 752 23.75 -3.54 -0.30
N GLY A 753 23.73 -3.78 1.01
CA GLY A 753 22.51 -3.90 1.77
C GLY A 753 21.64 -5.11 1.49
N GLY A 754 22.20 -6.18 0.95
CA GLY A 754 21.46 -7.44 0.71
C GLY A 754 20.88 -7.56 -0.69
N GLY A 755 21.21 -6.66 -1.60
CA GLY A 755 20.77 -6.73 -2.99
C GLY A 755 21.90 -7.14 -3.91
N GLY A 756 22.07 -8.40 -4.26
CA GLY A 756 22.93 -8.89 -5.36
C GLY A 756 24.26 -8.12 -5.61
N ASN A 757 24.75 -8.20 -6.81
CA ASN A 757 26.02 -7.57 -7.27
C ASN A 757 25.88 -6.08 -7.61
N ALA A 758 25.01 -5.34 -6.94
CA ALA A 758 24.76 -3.96 -7.27
C ALA A 758 25.93 -3.06 -6.85
N VAL A 759 26.43 -2.24 -7.77
CA VAL A 759 27.35 -1.14 -7.45
C VAL A 759 26.64 0.00 -6.72
N VAL A 760 25.30 -0.02 -6.71
CA VAL A 760 24.43 1.00 -6.10
C VAL A 760 23.86 0.46 -4.80
N ASN A 761 24.04 1.18 -3.69
CA ASN A 761 23.43 0.85 -2.41
C ASN A 761 22.50 1.95 -1.88
N GLY A 762 22.21 2.94 -2.69
CA GLY A 762 21.31 4.02 -2.27
C GLY A 762 20.83 4.85 -3.43
N ARG A 763 19.88 5.72 -3.12
CA ARG A 763 19.29 6.66 -4.08
C ARG A 763 18.85 7.94 -3.39
N LEU A 764 19.00 9.01 -4.11
CA LEU A 764 18.50 10.33 -3.77
C LEU A 764 17.56 10.80 -4.87
N THR A 765 16.39 11.32 -4.50
CA THR A 765 15.42 11.84 -5.46
C THR A 765 14.90 13.22 -5.03
N HIS A 766 14.61 14.07 -6.00
CA HIS A 766 13.95 15.36 -5.83
C HIS A 766 12.84 15.48 -6.86
N ASN A 767 11.63 15.73 -6.42
CA ASN A 767 10.49 15.96 -7.30
C ASN A 767 9.74 17.22 -6.86
N LEU A 768 9.35 18.05 -7.83
CA LEU A 768 8.45 19.19 -7.63
C LEU A 768 7.34 19.08 -8.66
N ASP A 769 6.15 18.84 -8.18
CA ASP A 769 4.94 18.78 -8.98
C ASP A 769 3.99 19.90 -8.55
N ALA A 770 3.34 20.55 -9.51
CA ALA A 770 2.38 21.61 -9.25
C ALA A 770 1.19 21.50 -10.19
N ASN A 771 0.02 21.95 -9.75
CA ASN A 771 -1.19 21.92 -10.54
C ASN A 771 -1.94 23.24 -10.37
N ILE A 772 -2.62 23.67 -11.43
CA ILE A 772 -3.54 24.80 -11.43
C ILE A 772 -4.89 24.30 -11.90
N THR A 773 -5.91 24.49 -11.10
CA THR A 773 -7.28 24.06 -11.39
C THR A 773 -8.18 25.28 -11.48
N ALA A 774 -8.85 25.47 -12.60
CA ALA A 774 -9.92 26.44 -12.79
C ALA A 774 -11.27 25.71 -12.72
N ILE A 775 -12.15 26.16 -11.84
CA ILE A 775 -13.47 25.59 -11.61
C ILE A 775 -14.51 26.65 -11.93
N THR A 776 -15.24 26.48 -13.01
CA THR A 776 -16.35 27.35 -13.41
C THR A 776 -17.67 26.68 -13.07
N HIS A 777 -18.43 27.26 -12.17
CA HIS A 777 -19.73 26.77 -11.75
C HIS A 777 -20.82 27.77 -12.13
N ILE A 778 -21.80 27.31 -12.93
CA ILE A 778 -22.91 28.14 -13.43
C ILE A 778 -24.22 27.52 -12.92
N PRO A 779 -24.70 27.89 -11.72
CA PRO A 779 -25.89 27.27 -11.10
C PRO A 779 -27.16 27.41 -11.96
N GLN A 780 -27.34 28.53 -12.68
CA GLN A 780 -28.51 28.80 -13.50
C GLN A 780 -28.76 27.77 -14.60
N VAL A 781 -27.68 27.16 -15.08
CA VAL A 781 -27.74 26.10 -16.08
C VAL A 781 -27.27 24.77 -15.53
N ARG A 782 -27.01 24.68 -14.21
CA ARG A 782 -26.55 23.45 -13.52
C ARG A 782 -25.35 22.82 -14.22
N LEU A 783 -24.32 23.65 -14.47
CA LEU A 783 -23.12 23.26 -15.20
C LEU A 783 -21.88 23.54 -14.37
N ILE A 784 -21.01 22.56 -14.24
CA ILE A 784 -19.67 22.77 -13.71
C ILE A 784 -18.64 22.29 -14.72
N VAL A 785 -17.60 23.10 -14.93
CA VAL A 785 -16.48 22.82 -15.81
C VAL A 785 -15.19 22.98 -15.02
N THR A 786 -14.38 21.96 -14.97
CA THR A 786 -13.07 22.00 -14.33
C THR A 786 -11.99 21.77 -15.38
N CYS A 787 -11.06 22.70 -15.48
CA CYS A 787 -9.85 22.56 -16.28
C CYS A 787 -8.65 22.51 -15.31
N ARG A 788 -7.86 21.44 -15.39
CA ARG A 788 -6.69 21.24 -14.54
C ARG A 788 -5.43 21.12 -15.39
N LEU A 789 -4.49 22.04 -15.18
CA LEU A 789 -3.15 21.99 -15.74
C LEU A 789 -2.23 21.31 -14.73
N GLU A 790 -1.64 20.21 -15.10
CA GLU A 790 -0.70 19.43 -14.30
C GLU A 790 0.72 19.62 -14.82
N MET A 791 1.63 20.01 -13.93
CA MET A 791 3.01 20.35 -14.28
C MET A 791 3.97 19.54 -13.40
N SER A 792 4.90 18.82 -14.01
CA SER A 792 6.08 18.30 -13.34
C SER A 792 7.25 19.24 -13.62
N LEU A 793 7.67 19.99 -12.61
CA LEU A 793 8.62 21.09 -12.74
C LEU A 793 10.06 20.64 -12.50
N LEU A 794 10.25 19.67 -11.60
CA LEU A 794 11.56 19.13 -11.26
C LEU A 794 11.46 17.63 -11.06
N ARG A 795 12.29 16.88 -11.77
CA ARG A 795 12.56 15.47 -11.50
C ARG A 795 14.06 15.24 -11.56
N ARG A 796 14.66 14.93 -10.43
CA ARG A 796 16.08 14.64 -10.31
C ARG A 796 16.27 13.41 -9.48
N SER A 797 17.21 12.57 -9.88
CA SER A 797 17.61 11.41 -9.10
C SER A 797 19.10 11.14 -9.27
N ARG A 798 19.70 10.63 -8.24
CA ARG A 798 21.10 10.17 -8.25
C ARG A 798 21.19 8.86 -7.50
N ASN A 799 21.82 7.88 -8.11
CA ASN A 799 22.20 6.68 -7.40
C ASN A 799 23.37 6.99 -6.46
N LEU A 800 23.41 6.31 -5.35
CA LEU A 800 24.43 6.46 -4.33
C LEU A 800 25.14 5.13 -4.12
N SER A 801 26.42 5.22 -3.77
CA SER A 801 27.21 4.10 -3.27
C SER A 801 28.04 4.64 -2.12
N VAL A 802 27.62 4.33 -0.89
CA VAL A 802 28.21 4.90 0.32
C VAL A 802 28.49 3.79 1.32
N TYR A 803 29.66 3.82 1.93
CA TYR A 803 30.01 2.95 3.04
C TYR A 803 30.80 3.74 4.09
N ASP A 804 30.44 3.58 5.35
CA ASP A 804 31.02 4.33 6.49
C ASP A 804 31.08 5.84 6.23
N GLY A 805 29.98 6.39 5.66
CA GLY A 805 29.82 7.81 5.36
C GLY A 805 30.67 8.35 4.19
N LYS A 806 31.37 7.49 3.47
CA LYS A 806 32.20 7.86 2.32
C LYS A 806 31.68 7.24 1.03
N ASP A 807 32.00 7.85 -0.11
CA ASP A 807 31.75 7.25 -1.41
C ASP A 807 32.51 5.93 -1.53
N TYR A 808 31.78 4.89 -1.93
CA TYR A 808 32.28 3.52 -1.99
C TYR A 808 32.57 3.08 -3.42
N ALA A 809 31.67 3.38 -4.38
CA ALA A 809 31.93 3.15 -5.80
C ALA A 809 32.60 4.37 -6.44
N PHE A 810 33.32 4.15 -7.52
CA PHE A 810 33.97 5.20 -8.30
C PHE A 810 33.84 4.91 -9.79
N THR A 811 33.87 5.97 -10.58
CA THR A 811 33.94 5.86 -12.04
C THR A 811 35.38 5.86 -12.47
N VAL A 812 35.76 4.83 -13.20
CA VAL A 812 37.11 4.70 -13.75
C VAL A 812 37.18 5.41 -15.10
N SER A 813 37.33 6.70 -15.08
CA SER A 813 37.59 7.53 -16.27
C SER A 813 38.84 8.40 -16.12
N GLU A 814 39.39 8.45 -14.91
CA GLU A 814 40.53 9.25 -14.54
C GLU A 814 41.53 8.39 -13.73
N THR A 815 42.78 8.76 -13.76
CA THR A 815 43.82 8.15 -12.92
C THR A 815 43.53 8.48 -11.44
N GLY A 816 43.61 7.51 -10.55
CA GLY A 816 43.38 7.70 -9.15
C GLY A 816 43.67 6.46 -8.32
N LYS A 817 43.17 6.45 -7.08
CA LYS A 817 43.29 5.33 -6.16
C LYS A 817 41.91 4.70 -5.88
N THR A 818 41.91 3.39 -5.77
CA THR A 818 40.77 2.64 -5.28
C THR A 818 40.55 2.95 -3.80
N PRO A 819 39.37 2.59 -3.21
CA PRO A 819 39.13 2.71 -1.77
C PRO A 819 40.16 1.98 -0.91
N THR A 820 40.81 0.94 -1.45
CA THR A 820 41.88 0.18 -0.80
C THR A 820 43.27 0.76 -1.08
N GLY A 821 43.39 1.80 -1.92
CA GLY A 821 44.65 2.48 -2.26
C GLY A 821 45.34 1.99 -3.54
N GLY A 822 44.76 1.00 -4.24
CA GLY A 822 45.25 0.51 -5.52
C GLY A 822 45.17 1.53 -6.66
N ASP A 823 45.94 1.40 -7.72
CA ASP A 823 45.93 2.33 -8.86
C ASP A 823 44.79 2.07 -9.83
N ILE A 824 44.14 3.15 -10.29
CA ILE A 824 43.17 3.14 -11.39
C ILE A 824 43.88 3.54 -12.67
N HIS A 825 43.81 2.71 -13.69
CA HIS A 825 44.51 2.90 -14.96
C HIS A 825 43.73 3.82 -15.91
N ALA A 826 44.48 4.66 -16.62
CA ALA A 826 43.91 5.54 -17.63
C ALA A 826 43.29 4.76 -18.81
N GLY A 827 42.09 5.20 -19.27
CA GLY A 827 41.37 4.61 -20.40
C GLY A 827 40.28 3.62 -20.03
N ASP A 828 40.16 3.26 -18.78
CA ASP A 828 39.04 2.48 -18.30
C ASP A 828 37.80 3.37 -18.20
N SER A 829 36.66 2.92 -18.70
CA SER A 829 35.41 3.66 -18.65
C SER A 829 34.29 2.79 -18.07
N TYR A 830 34.39 2.49 -16.80
CA TYR A 830 33.37 1.74 -16.07
C TYR A 830 33.20 2.25 -14.63
N THR A 831 32.11 1.94 -14.01
CA THR A 831 31.92 2.13 -12.57
C THR A 831 32.35 0.85 -11.85
N ALA A 832 33.16 0.98 -10.81
CA ALA A 832 33.69 -0.16 -10.06
C ALA A 832 33.37 -0.05 -8.56
N VAL A 833 33.15 -1.21 -7.94
CA VAL A 833 33.08 -1.40 -6.49
C VAL A 833 34.02 -2.53 -6.10
N TYR A 834 34.88 -2.26 -5.13
CA TYR A 834 35.71 -3.27 -4.50
C TYR A 834 34.99 -3.91 -3.33
N PRO A 835 35.20 -5.20 -3.04
CA PRO A 835 34.65 -5.77 -1.81
C PRO A 835 35.31 -5.12 -0.58
N VAL A 836 34.59 -5.06 0.53
CA VAL A 836 35.16 -4.68 1.84
C VAL A 836 36.04 -5.83 2.38
N ALA A 837 35.57 -7.05 2.12
CA ALA A 837 36.23 -8.28 2.51
C ALA A 837 35.86 -9.40 1.52
N TYR A 838 36.51 -10.54 1.63
CA TYR A 838 36.11 -11.76 0.93
C TYR A 838 36.15 -12.96 1.86
N MET A 839 35.38 -13.98 1.54
CA MET A 839 35.33 -15.24 2.26
C MET A 839 35.96 -16.34 1.37
N ASP A 840 36.84 -17.14 1.94
CA ASP A 840 37.44 -18.30 1.29
C ASP A 840 36.58 -19.57 1.46
N LEU A 841 36.94 -20.64 0.79
CA LEU A 841 36.24 -21.94 0.85
C LEU A 841 36.25 -22.61 2.23
N ASP A 842 37.07 -22.14 3.15
CA ASP A 842 37.04 -22.61 4.56
C ASP A 842 36.09 -21.77 5.42
N GLY A 843 35.40 -20.80 4.81
CA GLY A 843 34.46 -19.92 5.50
C GLY A 843 35.12 -18.77 6.27
N LYS A 844 36.42 -18.59 6.09
CA LYS A 844 37.17 -17.55 6.78
C LYS A 844 37.09 -16.25 6.01
N VAL A 845 36.74 -15.18 6.70
CA VAL A 845 36.62 -13.83 6.14
C VAL A 845 37.95 -13.10 6.25
N HIS A 846 38.40 -12.54 5.13
CA HIS A 846 39.64 -11.79 5.01
C HIS A 846 39.34 -10.37 4.52
N PRO A 847 39.97 -9.32 5.07
CA PRO A 847 39.93 -8.00 4.46
C PRO A 847 40.66 -8.04 3.12
N ILE A 848 40.16 -7.31 2.12
CA ILE A 848 40.87 -7.19 0.85
C ILE A 848 42.04 -6.20 0.99
N THR A 849 43.18 -6.55 0.42
CA THR A 849 44.38 -5.70 0.39
C THR A 849 44.61 -5.12 -1.00
N ASP A 850 45.38 -4.03 -1.12
CA ASP A 850 45.70 -3.43 -2.40
C ASP A 850 46.44 -4.41 -3.35
N ALA A 851 47.25 -5.28 -2.78
CA ALA A 851 47.94 -6.32 -3.56
C ALA A 851 46.95 -7.31 -4.17
N GLN A 852 45.94 -7.74 -3.39
CA GLN A 852 44.90 -8.63 -3.88
C GLN A 852 43.95 -7.91 -4.85
N ALA A 853 43.62 -6.64 -4.62
CA ALA A 853 42.83 -5.86 -5.54
C ALA A 853 43.49 -5.70 -6.93
N ALA A 854 44.80 -5.74 -6.99
CA ALA A 854 45.57 -5.71 -8.23
C ALA A 854 45.85 -7.10 -8.83
N ASP A 855 45.58 -8.16 -8.08
CA ASP A 855 45.83 -9.54 -8.51
C ASP A 855 44.71 -10.02 -9.45
N PRO A 856 45.02 -10.53 -10.65
CA PRO A 856 44.06 -11.10 -11.58
C PRO A 856 43.16 -12.18 -10.97
N ASP A 857 43.66 -12.91 -9.99
CA ASP A 857 42.89 -13.97 -9.31
C ASP A 857 41.75 -13.46 -8.47
N PHE A 858 41.80 -12.21 -8.04
CA PHE A 858 40.69 -11.51 -7.31
C PHE A 858 39.89 -10.56 -8.21
N ALA A 859 40.25 -10.46 -9.50
CA ALA A 859 39.61 -9.49 -10.40
C ALA A 859 38.09 -9.65 -10.52
N SER A 860 37.58 -10.88 -10.38
CA SER A 860 36.14 -11.17 -10.41
C SER A 860 35.38 -10.64 -9.20
N LEU A 861 36.07 -10.36 -8.10
CA LEU A 861 35.46 -9.72 -6.91
C LEU A 861 35.26 -8.22 -7.11
N ILE A 862 35.86 -7.60 -8.13
CA ILE A 862 35.61 -6.20 -8.44
C ILE A 862 34.36 -6.13 -9.29
N LEU A 863 33.25 -5.66 -8.69
CA LEU A 863 32.01 -5.51 -9.40
C LEU A 863 32.10 -4.30 -10.34
N LYS A 864 31.80 -4.52 -11.62
CA LYS A 864 31.92 -3.51 -12.68
C LYS A 864 30.63 -3.30 -13.40
N SER A 865 30.31 -2.05 -13.72
CA SER A 865 29.20 -1.67 -14.59
C SER A 865 29.74 -0.81 -15.73
N ALA A 866 29.41 -1.17 -16.97
CA ALA A 866 29.80 -0.40 -18.15
C ALA A 866 29.11 0.96 -18.26
N ASN A 867 28.18 1.28 -17.38
CA ASN A 867 27.45 2.52 -17.40
C ASN A 867 28.17 3.61 -16.59
N VAL A 868 28.86 4.50 -17.28
CA VAL A 868 29.60 5.64 -16.70
C VAL A 868 28.69 6.68 -16.04
N TYR A 869 27.38 6.68 -16.35
CA TYR A 869 26.40 7.61 -15.77
C TYR A 869 25.74 7.09 -14.49
N THR A 870 26.16 5.92 -13.98
CA THR A 870 25.51 5.25 -12.84
C THR A 870 25.30 6.18 -11.65
N PHE A 871 26.26 7.05 -11.33
CA PHE A 871 26.23 7.98 -10.20
C PHE A 871 26.03 9.45 -10.60
N ALA A 872 25.83 9.72 -11.89
CA ALA A 872 25.50 11.06 -12.33
C ALA A 872 24.13 11.51 -11.79
N MET A 873 24.01 12.79 -11.52
CA MET A 873 22.69 13.37 -11.28
C MET A 873 21.90 13.31 -12.58
N ASP A 874 20.88 12.50 -12.62
CA ASP A 874 19.96 12.38 -13.76
C ASP A 874 18.63 13.05 -13.47
N GLY A 875 17.84 13.23 -14.50
CA GLY A 875 16.51 13.78 -14.42
C GLY A 875 16.00 14.26 -15.76
N TYR A 876 14.82 14.83 -15.72
CA TYR A 876 14.12 15.27 -16.93
C TYR A 876 13.72 16.75 -16.80
N GLY A 877 13.63 17.40 -17.94
CA GLY A 877 13.08 18.75 -18.06
C GLY A 877 11.58 18.81 -17.68
N PRO A 878 11.02 20.01 -17.50
CA PRO A 878 9.62 20.18 -17.19
C PRO A 878 8.71 19.63 -18.29
N TYR A 879 7.56 19.07 -17.87
CA TYR A 879 6.49 18.65 -18.78
C TYR A 879 5.13 18.92 -18.14
N MET A 880 4.10 19.01 -18.97
CA MET A 880 2.75 19.33 -18.51
C MET A 880 1.69 18.61 -19.35
N SER A 881 0.52 18.42 -18.73
CA SER A 881 -0.69 17.95 -19.38
C SER A 881 -1.91 18.73 -18.87
N ALA A 882 -2.95 18.79 -19.68
CA ALA A 882 -4.18 19.48 -19.31
C ALA A 882 -5.37 18.50 -19.35
N ASN A 883 -6.15 18.52 -18.28
CA ASN A 883 -7.32 17.65 -18.07
C ASN A 883 -8.58 18.50 -18.00
N LEU A 884 -9.69 17.96 -18.49
CA LEU A 884 -10.99 18.63 -18.54
C LEU A 884 -12.04 17.71 -17.94
N SER A 885 -12.88 18.24 -17.05
CA SER A 885 -14.07 17.55 -16.54
C SER A 885 -15.29 18.47 -16.65
N ILE A 886 -16.38 17.97 -17.14
CA ILE A 886 -17.63 18.71 -17.34
C ILE A 886 -18.77 17.89 -16.72
N THR A 887 -19.56 18.51 -15.86
CA THR A 887 -20.77 17.87 -15.33
C THR A 887 -21.96 18.79 -15.58
N LYS A 888 -23.02 18.25 -16.15
CA LYS A 888 -24.26 18.93 -16.48
C LYS A 888 -25.46 18.18 -15.91
N GLU A 889 -26.24 18.83 -15.06
CA GLU A 889 -27.53 18.31 -14.62
C GLU A 889 -28.67 18.77 -15.57
N ILE A 890 -29.56 17.85 -15.90
CA ILE A 890 -30.75 18.06 -16.72
C ILE A 890 -31.96 17.77 -15.83
N GLY A 891 -32.59 18.83 -15.33
CA GLY A 891 -33.57 18.74 -14.28
C GLY A 891 -32.97 18.14 -13.01
N ASP A 892 -33.78 17.48 -12.21
CA ASP A 892 -33.38 16.88 -10.92
C ASP A 892 -33.04 15.38 -11.04
N HIS A 893 -33.27 14.81 -12.24
CA HIS A 893 -33.24 13.37 -12.46
C HIS A 893 -32.03 12.87 -13.25
N VAL A 894 -31.38 13.72 -14.06
CA VAL A 894 -30.31 13.27 -14.97
C VAL A 894 -29.06 14.10 -14.77
N SER A 895 -27.93 13.44 -14.57
CA SER A 895 -26.61 14.08 -14.58
C SER A 895 -25.73 13.42 -15.64
N LEU A 896 -25.10 14.23 -16.47
CA LEU A 896 -24.12 13.82 -17.47
C LEU A 896 -22.77 14.37 -17.09
N SER A 897 -21.80 13.52 -16.94
CA SER A 897 -20.41 13.89 -16.64
C SER A 897 -19.49 13.38 -17.74
N PHE A 898 -18.65 14.27 -18.25
CA PHE A 898 -17.63 13.97 -19.27
C PHE A 898 -16.25 14.32 -18.71
N PHE A 899 -15.25 13.47 -18.95
CA PHE A 899 -13.86 13.81 -18.69
C PHE A 899 -12.97 13.57 -19.90
N ALA A 900 -11.87 14.31 -19.96
CA ALA A 900 -10.83 14.14 -20.95
C ALA A 900 -9.45 14.39 -20.31
N ASN A 901 -8.68 13.34 -20.14
CA ASN A 901 -7.31 13.40 -19.64
C ASN A 901 -6.38 13.74 -20.79
N ASN A 902 -5.46 14.67 -20.52
CA ASN A 902 -4.54 15.20 -21.54
C ASN A 902 -5.26 15.55 -22.84
N PHE A 903 -6.33 16.37 -22.74
CA PHE A 903 -7.18 16.69 -23.89
C PHE A 903 -6.43 17.44 -25.00
N THR A 904 -5.30 18.06 -24.68
CA THR A 904 -4.39 18.67 -25.66
C THR A 904 -3.52 17.63 -26.37
N ASN A 905 -3.56 16.37 -25.94
CA ASN A 905 -2.68 15.29 -26.38
C ASN A 905 -1.18 15.69 -26.38
N SER A 906 -0.80 16.52 -25.41
CA SER A 906 0.59 16.96 -25.25
C SER A 906 1.45 15.80 -24.73
N ARG A 907 2.31 15.27 -25.57
CA ARG A 907 3.21 14.15 -25.28
C ARG A 907 4.66 14.53 -25.59
N PRO A 908 5.23 15.49 -24.83
CA PRO A 908 6.59 15.96 -25.08
C PRO A 908 7.59 14.84 -24.85
N TYR A 909 8.54 14.73 -25.76
CA TYR A 909 9.67 13.85 -25.63
C TYR A 909 10.75 14.58 -24.81
N VAL A 910 10.81 14.27 -23.51
CA VAL A 910 11.79 14.89 -22.61
C VAL A 910 13.02 14.01 -22.48
N ARG A 911 14.20 14.63 -22.43
CA ARG A 911 15.47 13.93 -22.42
C ARG A 911 16.06 13.87 -21.01
N SER A 912 16.64 12.73 -20.69
CA SER A 912 17.50 12.54 -19.53
C SER A 912 18.68 13.50 -19.62
N ILE A 913 19.03 14.15 -18.52
CA ILE A 913 20.13 15.11 -18.44
C ILE A 913 21.47 14.39 -18.53
N ALA A 914 21.57 13.21 -17.89
CA ALA A 914 22.82 12.45 -17.85
C ALA A 914 23.04 11.68 -19.15
N THR A 915 22.05 10.99 -19.66
CA THR A 915 22.21 10.03 -20.76
C THR A 915 21.70 10.54 -22.11
N GLY A 916 20.90 11.62 -22.13
CA GLY A 916 20.23 12.10 -23.33
C GLY A 916 19.08 11.22 -23.84
N VAL A 917 18.84 10.05 -23.22
CA VAL A 917 17.74 9.15 -23.58
C VAL A 917 16.41 9.83 -23.30
N GLY A 918 15.52 9.79 -24.26
CA GLY A 918 14.22 10.45 -24.15
C GLY A 918 13.14 9.53 -23.62
N ALA A 919 12.15 10.13 -22.95
CA ALA A 919 10.96 9.47 -22.44
C ALA A 919 9.73 10.37 -22.57
N ILE A 920 8.55 9.75 -22.59
CA ILE A 920 7.26 10.43 -22.55
C ILE A 920 6.60 10.06 -21.23
N PHE A 921 6.32 11.04 -20.37
CA PHE A 921 5.72 10.84 -19.05
C PHE A 921 4.23 11.23 -18.98
N THR A 922 3.77 12.05 -19.93
CA THR A 922 2.36 12.44 -19.96
C THR A 922 1.49 11.29 -20.48
N PRO A 923 0.29 11.07 -19.89
CA PRO A 923 -0.61 10.04 -20.38
C PRO A 923 -1.05 10.32 -21.81
N ALA A 924 -1.43 9.29 -22.55
CA ALA A 924 -2.11 9.49 -23.83
C ALA A 924 -3.48 10.10 -23.61
N PHE A 925 -4.01 10.80 -24.62
CA PHE A 925 -5.38 11.30 -24.59
C PHE A 925 -6.37 10.19 -24.26
N TYR A 926 -7.23 10.45 -23.29
CA TYR A 926 -8.19 9.50 -22.77
C TYR A 926 -9.45 10.23 -22.30
N TYR A 927 -10.63 9.68 -22.57
CA TYR A 927 -11.89 10.34 -22.26
C TYR A 927 -12.94 9.33 -21.79
N GLY A 928 -13.99 9.83 -21.15
CA GLY A 928 -15.11 8.99 -20.74
C GLY A 928 -16.36 9.80 -20.46
N LEU A 929 -17.47 9.10 -20.40
CA LEU A 929 -18.80 9.64 -20.13
C LEU A 929 -19.47 8.83 -19.05
N THR A 930 -20.10 9.52 -18.10
CA THR A 930 -20.99 8.92 -17.08
C THR A 930 -22.36 9.57 -17.16
N CYS A 931 -23.39 8.73 -17.26
CA CYS A 931 -24.80 9.13 -17.11
C CYS A 931 -25.31 8.63 -15.77
N ARG A 932 -25.87 9.52 -14.94
CA ARG A 932 -26.51 9.18 -13.69
C ARG A 932 -27.98 9.55 -13.73
N LEU A 933 -28.82 8.61 -13.30
CA LEU A 933 -30.26 8.78 -13.19
C LEU A 933 -30.66 8.71 -11.71
N LYS A 934 -31.50 9.64 -11.26
CA LYS A 934 -32.00 9.74 -9.89
C LYS A 934 -33.54 9.75 -9.91
N PHE A 935 -34.16 8.84 -9.14
CA PHE A 935 -35.63 8.68 -9.10
C PHE A 935 -36.20 8.59 -7.68
#